data_af50f9192de42bf3a758e93d2cfbf6b1
#
_entry.id   af50f9192de42bf3a758e93d2cfbf6b1
#
_cell.length_a   1.000
_cell.length_b   1.000
_cell.length_c   1.000
_cell.angle_alpha   90.00
_cell.angle_beta   90.00
_cell.angle_gamma   90.00
#
_symmetry.space_group_name_H-M   'P 1'
#
loop_
_entity.id
_entity.type
_entity.pdbx_description
1 polymer ?
#
loop_
_entity_poly.entity_id
_entity_poly.type
_entity_poly.pdbx_seq_one_letter_code
_entity_poly.pdbx_strand_id
1 'polypeptide(L)'
;MSKIVGIDLGTTFSAISHINDNGIPQLIPNEGGDRLTPSVIFYDDGEFIVGEYAKQNALAEPENAVEFIKREIGKPISEFSRSFGGKQYSPEELSAEILKTLKKDAEVELSEQVADAVITVPAYFNDPERQATIRSGEIASLNVQRIINEPTAAALSYGMHHSGDAAKVLVFDLGGGTFDVTIMEIKGQEMTILATNGDHRLGGKDWDDKIIVHVAECFENEHGKNPLTDLSAYLDIQTRSVDAKIQLSTLSKATIITNYAGKSHRLQLTRQKFEEMTNNLVERCKSLVDVVLHEITLTIDQIDKVLLVGGSTRLPMIQKMLTEHFGQPPETSGNPDEAVSIGAAIMGSLIQFEKTKIRAFLGAGPKQNFGVMRISDVCSHSLGMVALDEIGELFNSIIIPKNTNIPCDVSKDNYRTTSHNQTEFDVIVLQGSEEPNPRDCPVHDAYEVFDIPPRPAGDTLIKVTFKYNANGVIEVEAEDVNSKKVLPIRKKVEEIDWEALESPEPEAMPMDIALAIDCSGSMSAGELDDAKDAASRFLDNIDPSSRVGLISFGGSQVEIEMGLTQDFDELQKAIENLRTRGTTPMAKAIALTREGLLTDIQNVNVLILLTDGYPDDEDTTMTEAELAKEEDIQIIAIGVGEGVDSDYLEELASTPDDYFFVEESVQLESTFTTIASRLVTESSGHAAGIMRR
;
A
#
# COMPACT_ATOMS: atom_id res chain seq x y z
N MET A 1 29.60 -20.88 15.38
CA MET A 1 28.50 -20.19 14.67
C MET A 1 28.18 -18.99 15.54
N SER A 2 28.01 -17.80 14.98
CA SER A 2 27.59 -16.63 15.75
C SER A 2 26.23 -16.94 16.41
N LYS A 3 26.06 -16.52 17.65
CA LYS A 3 24.77 -16.61 18.33
C LYS A 3 23.83 -15.58 17.71
N ILE A 4 22.55 -15.97 17.52
CA ILE A 4 21.51 -15.03 17.10
C ILE A 4 20.96 -14.39 18.36
N VAL A 5 21.02 -13.06 18.47
CA VAL A 5 20.44 -12.31 19.58
C VAL A 5 18.99 -11.92 19.29
N GLY A 6 18.17 -11.79 20.32
CA GLY A 6 16.84 -11.22 20.25
C GLY A 6 16.85 -9.81 20.80
N ILE A 7 16.35 -8.86 20.03
CA ILE A 7 16.32 -7.44 20.38
C ILE A 7 14.87 -6.96 20.43
N ASP A 8 14.51 -6.39 21.57
CA ASP A 8 13.32 -5.55 21.71
C ASP A 8 13.76 -4.09 21.52
N LEU A 9 13.44 -3.51 20.36
CA LEU A 9 13.68 -2.09 20.08
C LEU A 9 12.46 -1.29 20.53
N GLY A 10 12.41 -0.95 21.81
CA GLY A 10 11.24 -0.30 22.40
C GLY A 10 11.25 1.23 22.27
N THR A 11 10.08 1.86 22.42
CA THR A 11 9.93 3.33 22.35
C THR A 11 10.64 4.07 23.47
N THR A 12 10.60 3.51 24.68
CA THR A 12 11.17 4.12 25.90
C THR A 12 12.39 3.37 26.40
N PHE A 13 12.34 2.05 26.35
CA PHE A 13 13.43 1.17 26.75
C PHE A 13 13.61 0.08 25.70
N SER A 14 14.84 -0.31 25.46
CA SER A 14 15.21 -1.43 24.61
C SER A 14 15.91 -2.51 25.43
N ALA A 15 15.81 -3.77 24.98
CA ALA A 15 16.42 -4.91 25.66
C ALA A 15 17.04 -5.87 24.64
N ILE A 16 18.09 -6.56 25.04
CA ILE A 16 18.75 -7.59 24.24
C ILE A 16 18.88 -8.89 25.02
N SER A 17 18.64 -10.01 24.37
CA SER A 17 18.65 -11.34 24.95
C SER A 17 19.35 -12.33 24.05
N HIS A 18 19.82 -13.41 24.63
CA HIS A 18 20.37 -14.56 23.89
C HIS A 18 19.94 -15.88 24.53
N ILE A 19 20.12 -16.98 23.80
CA ILE A 19 20.02 -18.32 24.36
C ILE A 19 21.42 -18.75 24.82
N ASN A 20 21.58 -19.01 26.12
CA ASN A 20 22.88 -19.44 26.68
C ASN A 20 23.19 -20.91 26.30
N ASP A 21 24.38 -21.36 26.64
CA ASP A 21 24.86 -22.71 26.29
C ASP A 21 24.06 -23.87 26.93
N ASN A 22 23.25 -23.56 27.95
CA ASN A 22 22.30 -24.49 28.56
C ASN A 22 20.92 -24.48 27.90
N GLY A 23 20.74 -23.68 26.81
CA GLY A 23 19.47 -23.51 26.12
C GLY A 23 18.45 -22.64 26.86
N ILE A 24 18.90 -21.83 27.82
CA ILE A 24 18.04 -20.94 28.61
C ILE A 24 18.13 -19.52 28.07
N PRO A 25 16.99 -18.86 27.79
CA PRO A 25 16.97 -17.45 27.42
C PRO A 25 17.50 -16.57 28.56
N GLN A 26 18.34 -15.61 28.24
CA GLN A 26 18.95 -14.73 29.22
C GLN A 26 19.08 -13.31 28.64
N LEU A 27 18.66 -12.31 29.42
CA LEU A 27 18.92 -10.92 29.09
C LEU A 27 20.42 -10.61 29.25
N ILE A 28 20.86 -9.75 28.37
CA ILE A 28 22.22 -9.17 28.43
C ILE A 28 22.11 -7.80 29.07
N PRO A 29 22.83 -7.56 30.18
CA PRO A 29 22.83 -6.26 30.85
C PRO A 29 23.60 -5.24 30.00
N ASN A 30 23.21 -3.98 30.11
CA ASN A 30 23.96 -2.85 29.54
C ASN A 30 25.23 -2.58 30.32
N GLU A 31 26.06 -1.64 29.86
CA GLU A 31 27.32 -1.23 30.50
C GLU A 31 27.12 -0.78 31.96
N GLY A 32 25.92 -0.28 32.34
CA GLY A 32 25.56 0.09 33.72
C GLY A 32 25.12 -1.10 34.57
N GLY A 33 24.98 -2.29 34.01
CA GLY A 33 24.48 -3.49 34.69
C GLY A 33 22.96 -3.61 34.73
N ASP A 34 22.23 -2.69 34.08
CA ASP A 34 20.77 -2.73 33.98
C ASP A 34 20.32 -3.62 32.83
N ARG A 35 19.17 -4.27 32.97
CA ARG A 35 18.60 -5.17 31.97
C ARG A 35 17.89 -4.44 30.83
N LEU A 36 17.55 -3.18 31.04
CA LEU A 36 16.85 -2.33 30.10
C LEU A 36 17.73 -1.10 29.81
N THR A 37 17.87 -0.76 28.54
CA THR A 37 18.60 0.42 28.09
C THR A 37 17.58 1.49 27.69
N PRO A 38 17.59 2.70 28.27
CA PRO A 38 16.75 3.79 27.80
C PRO A 38 16.96 4.05 26.30
N SER A 39 15.89 4.12 25.53
CA SER A 39 15.92 4.42 24.08
C SER A 39 16.06 5.93 23.85
N VAL A 40 17.04 6.53 24.51
CA VAL A 40 17.40 7.95 24.43
C VAL A 40 18.78 8.07 23.80
N ILE A 41 18.89 8.97 22.83
CA ILE A 41 20.10 9.24 22.05
C ILE A 41 20.54 10.65 22.37
N PHE A 42 21.81 10.87 22.63
CA PHE A 42 22.41 12.17 22.87
C PHE A 42 23.66 12.34 22.00
N TYR A 43 23.74 13.47 21.33
CA TYR A 43 24.90 13.82 20.50
C TYR A 43 25.87 14.67 21.29
N ASP A 44 27.10 14.19 21.44
CA ASP A 44 28.17 14.84 22.19
C ASP A 44 29.48 14.79 21.38
N ASP A 45 30.05 15.96 21.09
CA ASP A 45 31.37 16.13 20.43
C ASP A 45 31.61 15.25 19.18
N GLY A 46 30.58 14.97 18.37
CA GLY A 46 30.71 14.21 17.13
C GLY A 46 30.31 12.75 17.24
N GLU A 47 29.95 12.28 18.44
CA GLU A 47 29.55 10.91 18.71
C GLU A 47 28.12 10.84 19.27
N PHE A 48 27.46 9.72 19.03
CA PHE A 48 26.14 9.42 19.64
C PHE A 48 26.35 8.53 20.87
N ILE A 49 25.70 8.92 21.95
CA ILE A 49 25.66 8.17 23.21
C ILE A 49 24.19 7.74 23.43
N VAL A 50 23.98 6.52 23.90
CA VAL A 50 22.65 5.96 24.12
C VAL A 50 22.52 5.48 25.56
N GLY A 51 21.30 5.54 26.10
CA GLY A 51 20.99 4.97 27.41
C GLY A 51 20.90 6.00 28.53
N GLU A 52 21.25 5.60 29.74
CA GLU A 52 21.04 6.42 30.96
C GLU A 52 21.84 7.72 30.95
N TYR A 53 23.08 7.70 30.44
CA TYR A 53 23.87 8.91 30.28
C TYR A 53 23.22 9.92 29.34
N ALA A 54 22.71 9.43 28.18
CA ALA A 54 21.97 10.24 27.21
C ALA A 54 20.74 10.87 27.86
N LYS A 55 19.98 10.10 28.63
CA LYS A 55 18.77 10.56 29.31
C LYS A 55 19.07 11.65 30.36
N GLN A 56 20.15 11.52 31.08
CA GLN A 56 20.57 12.54 32.08
C GLN A 56 21.01 13.84 31.41
N ASN A 57 21.75 13.76 30.30
CA ASN A 57 22.27 14.96 29.62
C ASN A 57 21.16 15.63 28.76
N ALA A 58 20.13 14.91 28.31
CA ALA A 58 18.98 15.47 27.63
C ALA A 58 18.29 16.62 28.40
N LEU A 59 18.36 16.59 29.72
CA LEU A 59 17.81 17.66 30.57
C LEU A 59 18.61 18.96 30.50
N ALA A 60 19.91 18.86 30.28
CA ALA A 60 20.81 20.02 30.23
C ALA A 60 20.90 20.60 28.82
N GLU A 61 20.94 19.75 27.81
CA GLU A 61 21.10 20.09 26.39
C GLU A 61 20.06 19.35 25.52
N PRO A 62 18.78 19.74 25.63
CA PRO A 62 17.69 19.05 24.98
C PRO A 62 17.74 19.05 23.43
N GLU A 63 18.38 20.06 22.85
CA GLU A 63 18.59 20.16 21.41
C GLU A 63 19.50 19.06 20.85
N ASN A 64 20.37 18.52 21.72
CA ASN A 64 21.29 17.42 21.38
C ASN A 64 20.69 16.04 21.64
N ALA A 65 19.46 15.96 22.14
CA ALA A 65 18.82 14.70 22.51
C ALA A 65 17.68 14.29 21.56
N VAL A 66 17.47 12.98 21.42
CA VAL A 66 16.33 12.39 20.73
C VAL A 66 15.72 11.30 21.61
N GLU A 67 14.43 11.47 21.89
CA GLU A 67 13.60 10.49 22.59
C GLU A 67 12.47 10.00 21.67
N PHE A 68 11.93 8.83 21.96
CA PHE A 68 10.75 8.26 21.25
C PHE A 68 10.93 8.06 19.75
N ILE A 69 12.18 7.86 19.28
CA ILE A 69 12.50 7.74 17.85
C ILE A 69 11.70 6.64 17.14
N LYS A 70 11.30 5.59 17.85
CA LYS A 70 10.47 4.51 17.30
C LYS A 70 9.10 5.00 16.78
N ARG A 71 8.55 6.10 17.29
CA ARG A 71 7.31 6.72 16.80
C ARG A 71 7.50 7.47 15.47
N GLU A 72 8.75 7.69 15.08
CA GLU A 72 9.11 8.40 13.85
C GLU A 72 9.65 7.46 12.76
N ILE A 73 9.91 6.20 13.12
CA ILE A 73 10.48 5.20 12.20
C ILE A 73 9.54 4.97 11.02
N GLY A 74 10.11 4.84 9.81
CA GLY A 74 9.34 4.73 8.57
C GLY A 74 8.97 6.05 7.92
N LYS A 75 9.10 7.19 8.63
CA LYS A 75 8.90 8.51 8.01
C LYS A 75 10.06 8.89 7.09
N PRO A 76 9.77 9.50 5.94
CA PRO A 76 10.82 10.03 5.08
C PRO A 76 11.57 11.16 5.77
N ILE A 77 12.84 11.37 5.38
CA ILE A 77 13.69 12.41 5.97
C ILE A 77 13.12 13.83 5.79
N SER A 78 12.28 14.04 4.78
CA SER A 78 11.56 15.30 4.54
C SER A 78 10.55 15.65 5.64
N GLU A 79 9.97 14.65 6.29
CA GLU A 79 9.00 14.80 7.39
C GLU A 79 9.65 14.73 8.76
N PHE A 80 10.89 14.28 8.83
CA PHE A 80 11.66 14.19 10.06
C PHE A 80 12.96 15.00 9.95
N SER A 81 13.03 16.13 10.66
CA SER A 81 14.20 17.03 10.59
C SER A 81 14.96 17.03 11.92
N ARG A 82 16.00 16.22 12.01
CA ARG A 82 16.99 16.27 13.10
C ARG A 82 18.40 16.40 12.53
N SER A 83 19.14 17.39 13.00
CA SER A 83 20.49 17.66 12.54
C SER A 83 21.44 17.78 13.72
N PHE A 84 22.56 17.08 13.65
CA PHE A 84 23.61 17.12 14.65
C PHE A 84 24.96 17.29 13.94
N GLY A 85 25.82 18.14 14.45
CA GLY A 85 27.13 18.42 13.85
C GLY A 85 27.05 18.90 12.38
N GLY A 86 25.94 19.52 11.97
CA GLY A 86 25.70 20.00 10.60
C GLY A 86 25.26 18.92 9.61
N LYS A 87 25.03 17.67 10.05
CA LYS A 87 24.46 16.58 9.25
C LYS A 87 23.02 16.29 9.68
N GLN A 88 22.13 16.10 8.72
CA GLN A 88 20.77 15.62 8.94
C GLN A 88 20.78 14.10 9.07
N TYR A 89 19.95 13.57 9.96
CA TYR A 89 19.83 12.13 10.24
C TYR A 89 18.40 11.67 10.05
N SER A 90 18.23 10.49 9.45
CA SER A 90 16.92 9.83 9.35
C SER A 90 16.53 9.10 10.64
N PRO A 91 15.24 8.76 10.81
CA PRO A 91 14.81 7.93 11.94
C PRO A 91 15.53 6.58 12.00
N GLU A 92 15.83 5.97 10.85
CA GLU A 92 16.56 4.71 10.76
C GLU A 92 18.01 4.85 11.25
N GLU A 93 18.71 5.92 10.84
CA GLU A 93 20.08 6.17 11.29
C GLU A 93 20.12 6.36 12.80
N LEU A 94 19.17 7.11 13.37
CA LEU A 94 19.11 7.31 14.83
C LEU A 94 18.69 6.04 15.57
N SER A 95 17.74 5.26 15.06
CA SER A 95 17.38 3.97 15.64
C SER A 95 18.55 2.98 15.61
N ALA A 96 19.39 3.07 14.58
CA ALA A 96 20.60 2.26 14.47
C ALA A 96 21.60 2.54 15.58
N GLU A 97 21.66 3.75 16.13
CA GLU A 97 22.57 4.06 17.28
C GLU A 97 22.16 3.28 18.53
N ILE A 98 20.84 3.11 18.76
CA ILE A 98 20.35 2.24 19.85
C ILE A 98 20.79 0.80 19.61
N LEU A 99 20.60 0.29 18.38
CA LEU A 99 20.97 -1.08 18.02
C LEU A 99 22.48 -1.32 18.10
N LYS A 100 23.32 -0.34 17.73
CA LYS A 100 24.79 -0.40 17.88
C LYS A 100 25.21 -0.52 19.36
N THR A 101 24.54 0.24 20.24
CA THR A 101 24.80 0.17 21.67
C THR A 101 24.44 -1.19 22.25
N LEU A 102 23.24 -1.71 21.96
CA LEU A 102 22.83 -3.04 22.41
C LEU A 102 23.74 -4.15 21.85
N LYS A 103 24.18 -4.03 20.60
CA LYS A 103 25.13 -4.96 19.99
C LYS A 103 26.47 -4.92 20.73
N LYS A 104 27.00 -3.72 21.03
CA LYS A 104 28.25 -3.54 21.79
C LYS A 104 28.16 -4.19 23.16
N ASP A 105 27.06 -3.97 23.90
CA ASP A 105 26.82 -4.58 25.20
C ASP A 105 26.82 -6.10 25.11
N ALA A 106 26.17 -6.65 24.06
CA ALA A 106 26.13 -8.08 23.81
C ALA A 106 27.51 -8.66 23.45
N GLU A 107 28.30 -7.97 22.66
CA GLU A 107 29.67 -8.41 22.30
C GLU A 107 30.60 -8.42 23.51
N VAL A 108 30.44 -7.48 24.45
CA VAL A 108 31.18 -7.44 25.69
C VAL A 108 30.79 -8.59 26.62
N GLU A 109 29.49 -8.80 26.87
CA GLU A 109 28.99 -9.84 27.76
C GLU A 109 29.30 -11.24 27.24
N LEU A 110 29.11 -11.46 25.92
CA LEU A 110 29.33 -12.76 25.31
C LEU A 110 30.81 -13.03 24.98
N SER A 111 31.66 -12.00 25.00
CA SER A 111 33.07 -12.06 24.60
C SER A 111 33.24 -12.60 23.16
N GLU A 112 32.26 -12.37 22.27
CA GLU A 112 32.27 -12.76 20.86
C GLU A 112 31.54 -11.71 20.00
N GLN A 113 31.81 -11.71 18.68
CA GLN A 113 31.10 -10.82 17.77
C GLN A 113 29.64 -11.25 17.57
N VAL A 114 28.74 -10.28 17.57
CA VAL A 114 27.33 -10.44 17.32
C VAL A 114 27.02 -9.94 15.91
N ALA A 115 26.70 -10.86 15.01
CA ALA A 115 26.38 -10.54 13.61
C ALA A 115 24.90 -10.70 13.28
N ASP A 116 24.20 -11.63 13.92
CA ASP A 116 22.83 -12.01 13.58
C ASP A 116 21.85 -11.59 14.67
N ALA A 117 20.72 -11.03 14.27
CA ALA A 117 19.67 -10.62 15.20
C ALA A 117 18.25 -10.95 14.71
N VAL A 118 17.34 -11.17 15.66
CA VAL A 118 15.89 -11.05 15.49
C VAL A 118 15.46 -9.78 16.19
N ILE A 119 14.77 -8.89 15.49
CA ILE A 119 14.33 -7.59 16.03
C ILE A 119 12.81 -7.58 16.10
N THR A 120 12.25 -7.06 17.19
CA THR A 120 10.80 -6.97 17.37
C THR A 120 10.24 -5.67 16.86
N VAL A 121 8.98 -5.73 16.42
CA VAL A 121 8.18 -4.57 16.02
C VAL A 121 6.77 -4.70 16.59
N PRO A 122 6.06 -3.61 16.83
CA PRO A 122 4.63 -3.66 17.12
C PRO A 122 3.88 -4.45 16.03
N ALA A 123 2.86 -5.21 16.43
CA ALA A 123 2.12 -6.02 15.46
C ALA A 123 1.43 -5.15 14.40
N TYR A 124 1.02 -3.95 14.78
CA TYR A 124 0.32 -3.00 13.93
C TYR A 124 1.25 -2.11 13.07
N PHE A 125 2.58 -2.35 13.07
CA PHE A 125 3.49 -1.66 12.16
C PHE A 125 3.17 -1.99 10.71
N ASN A 126 3.10 -0.94 9.90
CA ASN A 126 2.96 -1.04 8.44
C ASN A 126 4.30 -1.44 7.78
N ASP A 127 4.29 -1.67 6.48
CA ASP A 127 5.48 -2.11 5.76
C ASP A 127 6.63 -1.08 5.78
N PRO A 128 6.44 0.25 5.56
CA PRO A 128 7.50 1.24 5.72
C PRO A 128 8.21 1.19 7.07
N GLU A 129 7.47 1.04 8.18
CA GLU A 129 8.02 0.96 9.53
C GLU A 129 8.82 -0.33 9.73
N ARG A 130 8.35 -1.47 9.17
CA ARG A 130 9.05 -2.76 9.18
C ARG A 130 10.35 -2.71 8.38
N GLN A 131 10.30 -2.20 7.16
CA GLN A 131 11.49 -2.03 6.31
C GLN A 131 12.50 -1.08 6.96
N ALA A 132 12.05 0.02 7.54
CA ALA A 132 12.90 0.97 8.25
C ALA A 132 13.58 0.32 9.47
N THR A 133 12.88 -0.58 10.19
CA THR A 133 13.47 -1.36 11.29
C THR A 133 14.55 -2.32 10.77
N ILE A 134 14.33 -2.99 9.63
CA ILE A 134 15.35 -3.84 9.00
C ILE A 134 16.57 -2.99 8.61
N ARG A 135 16.36 -1.84 7.93
CA ARG A 135 17.45 -0.93 7.54
C ARG A 135 18.24 -0.42 8.75
N SER A 136 17.56 -0.11 9.87
CA SER A 136 18.24 0.28 11.12
C SER A 136 19.18 -0.80 11.63
N GLY A 137 18.75 -2.07 11.54
CA GLY A 137 19.60 -3.22 11.87
C GLY A 137 20.82 -3.32 10.94
N GLU A 138 20.63 -3.16 9.65
CA GLU A 138 21.73 -3.19 8.67
C GLU A 138 22.73 -2.05 8.88
N ILE A 139 22.27 -0.83 9.15
CA ILE A 139 23.11 0.33 9.52
C ILE A 139 23.91 0.04 10.79
N ALA A 140 23.32 -0.69 11.75
CA ALA A 140 24.01 -1.17 12.94
C ALA A 140 24.95 -2.36 12.67
N SER A 141 25.12 -2.76 11.41
CA SER A 141 25.92 -3.94 11.00
C SER A 141 25.39 -5.24 11.65
N LEU A 142 24.08 -5.37 11.76
CA LEU A 142 23.38 -6.58 12.14
C LEU A 142 22.73 -7.20 10.89
N ASN A 143 22.89 -8.50 10.71
CA ASN A 143 22.15 -9.27 9.74
C ASN A 143 20.79 -9.63 10.37
N VAL A 144 19.74 -8.93 9.98
CA VAL A 144 18.40 -9.11 10.52
C VAL A 144 17.81 -10.42 9.96
N GLN A 145 17.89 -11.48 10.73
CA GLN A 145 17.41 -12.81 10.34
C GLN A 145 15.88 -12.86 10.26
N ARG A 146 15.20 -12.09 11.10
CA ARG A 146 13.75 -12.00 11.18
C ARG A 146 13.31 -10.71 11.88
N ILE A 147 12.21 -10.15 11.40
CA ILE A 147 11.35 -9.24 12.17
C ILE A 147 10.21 -10.07 12.76
N ILE A 148 9.94 -9.92 14.04
CA ILE A 148 8.84 -10.61 14.72
C ILE A 148 7.95 -9.61 15.47
N ASN A 149 6.64 -9.85 15.46
CA ASN A 149 5.71 -9.01 16.21
C ASN A 149 5.93 -9.14 17.73
N GLU A 150 5.91 -8.01 18.45
CA GLU A 150 6.10 -7.96 19.91
C GLU A 150 5.16 -8.90 20.67
N PRO A 151 3.84 -8.93 20.40
CA PRO A 151 2.95 -9.88 21.08
C PRO A 151 3.24 -11.35 20.73
N THR A 152 3.70 -11.64 19.51
CA THR A 152 4.13 -12.98 19.10
C THR A 152 5.39 -13.40 19.87
N ALA A 153 6.36 -12.48 20.01
CA ALA A 153 7.55 -12.72 20.81
C ALA A 153 7.22 -12.94 22.30
N ALA A 154 6.37 -12.09 22.87
CA ALA A 154 5.92 -12.26 24.27
C ALA A 154 5.23 -13.60 24.49
N ALA A 155 4.43 -14.03 23.54
CA ALA A 155 3.76 -15.33 23.60
C ALA A 155 4.74 -16.52 23.51
N LEU A 156 5.80 -16.40 22.70
CA LEU A 156 6.87 -17.39 22.68
C LEU A 156 7.53 -17.54 24.07
N SER A 157 7.80 -16.41 24.73
CA SER A 157 8.33 -16.40 26.08
C SER A 157 7.36 -17.06 27.07
N TYR A 158 6.06 -16.77 26.97
CA TYR A 158 5.01 -17.37 27.78
C TYR A 158 4.87 -18.88 27.54
N GLY A 159 4.79 -19.31 26.27
CA GLY A 159 4.61 -20.71 25.88
C GLY A 159 5.70 -21.66 26.36
N MET A 160 6.93 -21.14 26.55
CA MET A 160 8.02 -21.93 27.16
C MET A 160 7.67 -22.49 28.56
N HIS A 161 6.87 -21.78 29.32
CA HIS A 161 6.55 -22.12 30.70
C HIS A 161 5.22 -22.86 30.87
N HIS A 162 4.40 -22.90 29.82
CA HIS A 162 3.02 -23.38 29.86
C HIS A 162 2.72 -24.41 28.76
N SER A 163 3.40 -25.56 28.77
CA SER A 163 3.05 -26.69 27.91
C SER A 163 1.84 -27.43 28.49
N GLY A 164 0.64 -27.08 28.04
CA GLY A 164 -0.62 -27.65 28.56
C GLY A 164 -1.68 -27.78 27.46
N ASP A 165 -2.94 -27.83 27.90
CA ASP A 165 -4.12 -27.92 27.05
C ASP A 165 -4.25 -26.71 26.09
N ALA A 166 -5.04 -26.90 25.04
CA ALA A 166 -5.33 -25.80 24.09
C ALA A 166 -5.93 -24.58 24.80
N ALA A 167 -5.39 -23.40 24.57
CA ALA A 167 -5.86 -22.16 25.18
C ALA A 167 -5.92 -21.02 24.17
N LYS A 168 -6.97 -20.20 24.24
CA LYS A 168 -7.04 -18.91 23.58
C LYS A 168 -6.53 -17.83 24.51
N VAL A 169 -5.48 -17.16 24.10
CA VAL A 169 -4.79 -16.15 24.90
C VAL A 169 -4.93 -14.79 24.20
N LEU A 170 -5.36 -13.80 24.94
CA LEU A 170 -5.30 -12.41 24.51
C LEU A 170 -4.02 -11.79 25.09
N VAL A 171 -3.12 -11.34 24.23
CA VAL A 171 -1.95 -10.55 24.60
C VAL A 171 -2.33 -9.08 24.54
N PHE A 172 -2.22 -8.40 25.68
CA PHE A 172 -2.46 -6.98 25.84
C PHE A 172 -1.10 -6.29 26.06
N ASP A 173 -0.54 -5.77 25.00
CA ASP A 173 0.78 -5.13 25.01
C ASP A 173 0.62 -3.60 25.00
N LEU A 174 0.81 -2.99 26.18
CA LEU A 174 0.81 -1.53 26.34
C LEU A 174 2.21 -1.07 26.72
N GLY A 175 2.95 -0.66 25.72
CA GLY A 175 4.31 -0.17 25.84
C GLY A 175 4.40 1.32 26.23
N GLY A 176 5.57 1.91 26.00
CA GLY A 176 5.79 3.35 26.22
C GLY A 176 5.18 4.20 25.13
N GLY A 177 5.07 3.69 23.90
CA GLY A 177 4.67 4.45 22.73
C GLY A 177 3.52 3.87 21.92
N THR A 178 3.31 2.56 21.99
CA THR A 178 2.35 1.79 21.17
C THR A 178 1.46 0.92 22.05
N PHE A 179 0.31 0.57 21.52
CA PHE A 179 -0.61 -0.41 22.07
C PHE A 179 -0.92 -1.46 21.01
N ASP A 180 -0.73 -2.72 21.33
CA ASP A 180 -1.12 -3.85 20.50
C ASP A 180 -2.02 -4.82 21.32
N VAL A 181 -3.04 -5.34 20.66
CA VAL A 181 -3.89 -6.41 21.17
C VAL A 181 -3.92 -7.54 20.16
N THR A 182 -3.52 -8.73 20.61
CA THR A 182 -3.42 -9.92 19.76
C THR A 182 -4.11 -11.09 20.40
N ILE A 183 -4.95 -11.79 19.63
CA ILE A 183 -5.58 -13.03 20.06
C ILE A 183 -4.90 -14.18 19.35
N MET A 184 -4.51 -15.17 20.12
CA MET A 184 -3.86 -16.36 19.61
C MET A 184 -4.43 -17.64 20.22
N GLU A 185 -4.25 -18.73 19.50
CA GLU A 185 -4.53 -20.07 19.97
C GLU A 185 -3.22 -20.83 20.16
N ILE A 186 -3.03 -21.40 21.36
CA ILE A 186 -1.88 -22.25 21.69
C ILE A 186 -2.38 -23.67 21.81
N LYS A 187 -1.86 -24.58 20.98
CA LYS A 187 -2.18 -26.03 20.99
C LYS A 187 -0.89 -26.84 21.05
N GLY A 188 -0.45 -27.20 22.25
CA GLY A 188 0.80 -27.93 22.44
C GLY A 188 2.02 -27.12 21.95
N GLN A 189 2.57 -27.46 20.79
CA GLN A 189 3.72 -26.78 20.17
C GLN A 189 3.32 -25.87 18.98
N GLU A 190 2.04 -25.73 18.72
CA GLU A 190 1.52 -24.85 17.66
C GLU A 190 0.96 -23.58 18.28
N MET A 191 1.41 -22.43 17.78
CA MET A 191 0.92 -21.10 18.13
C MET A 191 0.38 -20.49 16.86
N THR A 192 -0.89 -20.15 16.86
CA THR A 192 -1.57 -19.53 15.73
C THR A 192 -2.13 -18.20 16.17
N ILE A 193 -1.66 -17.12 15.56
CA ILE A 193 -2.28 -15.80 15.71
C ILE A 193 -3.61 -15.85 14.95
N LEU A 194 -4.69 -15.45 15.61
CA LEU A 194 -6.03 -15.42 15.04
C LEU A 194 -6.37 -14.02 14.50
N ALA A 195 -6.05 -12.98 15.28
CA ALA A 195 -6.23 -11.59 14.89
C ALA A 195 -5.31 -10.67 15.69
N THR A 196 -5.00 -9.52 15.12
CA THR A 196 -4.26 -8.45 15.79
C THR A 196 -4.82 -7.10 15.40
N ASN A 197 -4.79 -6.16 16.36
CA ASN A 197 -5.12 -4.76 16.15
C ASN A 197 -4.26 -3.90 17.07
N GLY A 198 -4.17 -2.60 16.82
CA GLY A 198 -3.31 -1.75 17.62
C GLY A 198 -3.42 -0.28 17.31
N ASP A 199 -2.57 0.51 17.97
CA ASP A 199 -2.49 1.94 17.82
C ASP A 199 -1.05 2.41 18.03
N HIS A 200 -0.41 2.95 16.98
CA HIS A 200 0.99 3.41 17.02
C HIS A 200 1.22 4.65 17.89
N ARG A 201 0.13 5.31 18.32
CA ARG A 201 0.17 6.56 19.11
C ARG A 201 -0.65 6.43 20.39
N LEU A 202 -0.65 5.25 20.99
CA LEU A 202 -1.27 4.98 22.27
C LEU A 202 -0.29 4.20 23.14
N GLY A 203 0.28 4.85 24.15
CA GLY A 203 1.24 4.22 25.06
C GLY A 203 1.50 5.07 26.28
N GLY A 204 2.39 4.66 27.15
CA GLY A 204 2.71 5.33 28.41
C GLY A 204 2.99 6.83 28.29
N LYS A 205 3.58 7.26 27.15
CA LYS A 205 3.81 8.66 26.84
C LYS A 205 2.51 9.47 26.81
N ASP A 206 1.41 8.92 26.33
CA ASP A 206 0.13 9.64 26.24
C ASP A 206 -0.48 9.87 27.63
N TRP A 207 -0.22 8.98 28.59
CA TRP A 207 -0.53 9.20 30.01
C TRP A 207 0.37 10.28 30.61
N ASP A 208 1.67 10.31 30.26
CA ASP A 208 2.60 11.35 30.69
C ASP A 208 2.17 12.71 30.15
N ASP A 209 1.80 12.82 28.89
CA ASP A 209 1.36 14.06 28.25
C ASP A 209 0.13 14.67 28.95
N LYS A 210 -0.79 13.82 29.44
CA LYS A 210 -1.93 14.31 30.25
C LYS A 210 -1.46 14.94 31.56
N ILE A 211 -0.46 14.36 32.22
CA ILE A 211 0.11 14.95 33.45
C ILE A 211 0.86 16.24 33.12
N ILE A 212 1.67 16.25 32.06
CA ILE A 212 2.45 17.42 31.61
C ILE A 212 1.53 18.63 31.38
N VAL A 213 0.46 18.43 30.59
CA VAL A 213 -0.52 19.49 30.30
C VAL A 213 -1.18 19.97 31.59
N HIS A 214 -1.61 19.07 32.48
CA HIS A 214 -2.25 19.43 33.74
C HIS A 214 -1.30 20.22 34.67
N VAL A 215 -0.03 19.84 34.76
CA VAL A 215 0.99 20.55 35.54
C VAL A 215 1.20 21.97 34.99
N ALA A 216 1.31 22.08 33.67
CA ALA A 216 1.49 23.37 33.02
C ALA A 216 0.28 24.32 33.20
N GLU A 217 -0.95 23.82 33.07
CA GLU A 217 -2.17 24.57 33.33
C GLU A 217 -2.25 25.08 34.78
N CYS A 218 -1.89 24.21 35.75
CA CYS A 218 -1.85 24.63 37.16
C CYS A 218 -0.83 25.73 37.40
N PHE A 219 0.36 25.62 36.80
CA PHE A 219 1.41 26.63 36.90
C PHE A 219 0.97 27.95 36.25
N GLU A 220 0.40 27.90 35.05
CA GLU A 220 -0.05 29.06 34.30
C GLU A 220 -1.17 29.78 35.01
N ASN A 221 -2.15 29.05 35.57
CA ASN A 221 -3.27 29.63 36.35
C ASN A 221 -2.75 30.36 37.62
N GLU A 222 -1.66 29.90 38.26
CA GLU A 222 -1.14 30.56 39.46
C GLU A 222 -0.19 31.72 39.12
N HIS A 223 0.60 31.58 38.03
CA HIS A 223 1.72 32.49 37.74
C HIS A 223 1.59 33.27 36.44
N GLY A 224 0.56 33.00 35.61
CA GLY A 224 0.33 33.69 34.33
C GLY A 224 1.39 33.43 33.26
N LYS A 225 2.14 32.32 33.35
CA LYS A 225 3.20 31.92 32.41
C LYS A 225 3.08 30.44 32.09
N ASN A 226 3.13 30.09 30.82
CA ASN A 226 3.12 28.71 30.38
C ASN A 226 4.57 28.13 30.33
N PRO A 227 4.91 27.17 31.19
CA PRO A 227 6.26 26.60 31.21
C PRO A 227 6.58 25.73 29.99
N LEU A 228 5.57 25.26 29.21
CA LEU A 228 5.81 24.42 28.03
C LEU A 228 6.38 25.21 26.84
N THR A 229 6.46 26.53 26.93
CA THR A 229 7.09 27.38 25.91
C THR A 229 8.62 27.38 25.99
N ASP A 230 9.17 26.86 27.07
CA ASP A 230 10.60 26.69 27.28
C ASP A 230 10.98 25.21 27.28
N LEU A 231 11.89 24.81 26.41
CA LEU A 231 12.24 23.41 26.19
C LEU A 231 12.82 22.75 27.43
N SER A 232 13.65 23.47 28.20
CA SER A 232 14.27 22.93 29.44
C SER A 232 13.18 22.72 30.52
N ALA A 233 12.27 23.69 30.69
CA ALA A 233 11.15 23.54 31.61
C ALA A 233 10.20 22.41 31.20
N TYR A 234 9.94 22.26 29.90
CA TYR A 234 9.15 21.14 29.36
C TYR A 234 9.76 19.79 29.75
N LEU A 235 11.07 19.58 29.53
CA LEU A 235 11.74 18.32 29.85
C LEU A 235 11.80 18.02 31.33
N ASP A 236 12.01 19.05 32.20
CA ASP A 236 11.91 18.88 33.66
C ASP A 236 10.50 18.43 34.07
N ILE A 237 9.45 19.04 33.51
CA ILE A 237 8.07 18.64 33.76
C ILE A 237 7.81 17.23 33.24
N GLN A 238 8.29 16.88 32.03
CA GLN A 238 8.17 15.56 31.44
C GLN A 238 8.78 14.51 32.35
N THR A 239 10.02 14.66 32.77
CA THR A 239 10.71 13.73 33.68
C THR A 239 9.93 13.52 34.97
N ARG A 240 9.48 14.61 35.60
CA ARG A 240 8.73 14.55 36.85
C ARG A 240 7.31 13.94 36.64
N SER A 241 6.73 14.11 35.47
CA SER A 241 5.44 13.50 35.11
C SER A 241 5.55 11.98 34.95
N VAL A 242 6.63 11.50 34.30
CA VAL A 242 6.94 10.06 34.22
C VAL A 242 7.13 9.47 35.62
N ASP A 243 7.92 10.12 36.48
CA ASP A 243 8.12 9.68 37.85
C ASP A 243 6.81 9.65 38.65
N ALA A 244 5.97 10.67 38.48
CA ALA A 244 4.66 10.75 39.13
C ALA A 244 3.72 9.63 38.67
N LYS A 245 3.69 9.34 37.36
CA LYS A 245 2.92 8.19 36.81
C LYS A 245 3.38 6.87 37.44
N ILE A 246 4.69 6.64 37.51
CA ILE A 246 5.24 5.43 38.14
C ILE A 246 4.85 5.36 39.63
N GLN A 247 5.00 6.46 40.37
CA GLN A 247 4.59 6.53 41.78
C GLN A 247 3.10 6.27 41.97
N LEU A 248 2.24 6.82 41.10
CA LEU A 248 0.79 6.63 41.14
C LEU A 248 0.35 5.19 40.84
N SER A 249 1.23 4.35 40.29
CA SER A 249 0.94 2.90 40.15
C SER A 249 0.94 2.18 41.50
N THR A 250 1.67 2.68 42.50
CA THR A 250 1.74 2.09 43.84
C THR A 250 1.16 2.98 44.94
N LEU A 251 1.31 4.30 44.83
CA LEU A 251 0.88 5.26 45.82
C LEU A 251 -0.44 5.90 45.41
N SER A 252 -1.22 6.41 46.39
CA SER A 252 -2.48 7.11 46.14
C SER A 252 -2.28 8.58 45.68
N LYS A 253 -1.06 9.12 45.80
CA LYS A 253 -0.72 10.48 45.42
C LYS A 253 0.78 10.62 45.10
N ALA A 254 1.10 11.54 44.20
CA ALA A 254 2.45 11.97 43.87
C ALA A 254 2.58 13.49 44.00
N THR A 255 3.79 13.97 44.24
CA THR A 255 4.06 15.44 44.31
C THR A 255 4.97 15.83 43.15
N ILE A 256 4.52 16.81 42.35
CA ILE A 256 5.28 17.37 41.24
C ILE A 256 5.64 18.81 41.59
N ILE A 257 6.91 19.16 41.49
CA ILE A 257 7.41 20.53 41.76
C ILE A 257 7.92 21.07 40.41
N THR A 258 7.33 22.16 39.95
CA THR A 258 7.71 22.84 38.70
C THR A 258 8.37 24.17 39.02
N ASN A 259 9.54 24.43 38.43
CA ASN A 259 10.25 25.70 38.58
C ASN A 259 10.41 26.35 37.21
N TYR A 260 9.87 27.54 37.03
CA TYR A 260 9.97 28.25 35.74
C TYR A 260 9.94 29.77 35.96
N ALA A 261 10.79 30.50 35.22
CA ALA A 261 10.86 31.97 35.26
C ALA A 261 10.94 32.57 36.68
N GLY A 262 11.69 31.95 37.59
CA GLY A 262 11.86 32.36 38.96
C GLY A 262 10.66 32.14 39.89
N LYS A 263 9.70 31.35 39.46
CA LYS A 263 8.53 30.94 40.24
C LYS A 263 8.58 29.42 40.48
N SER A 264 7.93 28.97 41.55
CA SER A 264 7.80 27.55 41.88
C SER A 264 6.35 27.20 42.18
N HIS A 265 5.85 26.11 41.60
CA HIS A 265 4.53 25.56 41.87
C HIS A 265 4.68 24.13 42.41
N ARG A 266 3.87 23.77 43.40
CA ARG A 266 3.84 22.42 43.98
C ARG A 266 2.45 21.80 43.78
N LEU A 267 2.36 20.90 42.84
CA LEU A 267 1.15 20.13 42.57
C LEU A 267 1.15 18.81 43.36
N GLN A 268 0.05 18.50 44.04
CA GLN A 268 -0.20 17.17 44.60
C GLN A 268 -1.23 16.47 43.70
N LEU A 269 -0.79 15.58 42.84
CA LEU A 269 -1.63 14.78 41.95
C LEU A 269 -2.08 13.50 42.67
N THR A 270 -3.40 13.30 42.78
CA THR A 270 -3.96 12.05 43.31
C THR A 270 -4.16 11.03 42.23
N ARG A 271 -4.11 9.72 42.56
CA ARG A 271 -4.41 8.63 41.63
C ARG A 271 -5.81 8.79 41.02
N GLN A 272 -6.80 9.13 41.82
CA GLN A 272 -8.16 9.36 41.32
C GLN A 272 -8.18 10.46 40.23
N LYS A 273 -7.52 11.60 40.45
CA LYS A 273 -7.47 12.68 39.45
C LYS A 273 -6.75 12.24 38.19
N PHE A 274 -5.66 11.47 38.34
CA PHE A 274 -4.94 10.89 37.22
C PHE A 274 -5.80 9.93 36.40
N GLU A 275 -6.55 9.03 37.06
CA GLU A 275 -7.49 8.12 36.41
C GLU A 275 -8.61 8.88 35.68
N GLU A 276 -9.17 9.93 36.28
CA GLU A 276 -10.16 10.79 35.64
C GLU A 276 -9.64 11.46 34.35
N MET A 277 -8.39 11.99 34.39
CA MET A 277 -7.80 12.68 33.25
C MET A 277 -7.47 11.76 32.07
N THR A 278 -7.22 10.47 32.36
CA THR A 278 -6.73 9.49 31.40
C THR A 278 -7.76 8.43 31.03
N ASN A 279 -9.00 8.55 31.51
CA ASN A 279 -10.07 7.58 31.26
C ASN A 279 -10.33 7.35 29.75
N ASN A 280 -10.23 8.40 28.95
CA ASN A 280 -10.38 8.28 27.49
C ASN A 280 -9.33 7.38 26.84
N LEU A 281 -8.12 7.29 27.40
CA LEU A 281 -7.05 6.40 26.91
C LEU A 281 -7.37 4.94 27.27
N VAL A 282 -7.92 4.71 28.46
CA VAL A 282 -8.38 3.39 28.90
C VAL A 282 -9.53 2.87 28.03
N GLU A 283 -10.53 3.74 27.76
CA GLU A 283 -11.65 3.39 26.89
C GLU A 283 -11.18 3.10 25.45
N ARG A 284 -10.15 3.80 24.96
CA ARG A 284 -9.55 3.54 23.65
C ARG A 284 -8.90 2.18 23.60
N CYS A 285 -8.13 1.78 24.63
CA CYS A 285 -7.58 0.42 24.74
C CYS A 285 -8.71 -0.63 24.75
N LYS A 286 -9.76 -0.40 25.55
CA LYS A 286 -10.91 -1.32 25.65
C LYS A 286 -11.62 -1.48 24.31
N SER A 287 -11.86 -0.38 23.60
CA SER A 287 -12.52 -0.41 22.28
C SER A 287 -11.73 -1.26 21.27
N LEU A 288 -10.39 -1.17 21.28
CA LEU A 288 -9.54 -1.99 20.40
C LEU A 288 -9.60 -3.49 20.78
N VAL A 289 -9.73 -3.82 22.07
CA VAL A 289 -9.99 -5.20 22.50
C VAL A 289 -11.32 -5.70 21.94
N ASP A 290 -12.38 -4.89 22.04
CA ASP A 290 -13.71 -5.27 21.53
C ASP A 290 -13.70 -5.43 20.00
N VAL A 291 -12.98 -4.57 19.27
CA VAL A 291 -12.83 -4.66 17.81
C VAL A 291 -12.16 -5.97 17.41
N VAL A 292 -11.03 -6.32 18.03
CA VAL A 292 -10.31 -7.56 17.65
C VAL A 292 -11.10 -8.83 17.94
N LEU A 293 -11.89 -8.85 19.02
CA LEU A 293 -12.81 -9.95 19.31
C LEU A 293 -13.91 -10.06 18.25
N HIS A 294 -14.48 -8.92 17.87
CA HIS A 294 -15.53 -8.87 16.85
C HIS A 294 -15.02 -9.32 15.46
N GLU A 295 -13.82 -8.93 15.07
CA GLU A 295 -13.22 -9.30 13.77
C GLU A 295 -13.18 -10.83 13.56
N ILE A 296 -13.00 -11.60 14.61
CA ILE A 296 -12.92 -13.06 14.54
C ILE A 296 -14.14 -13.76 15.16
N THR A 297 -15.20 -13.01 15.42
CA THR A 297 -16.46 -13.53 15.96
C THR A 297 -16.30 -14.29 17.28
N LEU A 298 -15.37 -13.86 18.13
CA LEU A 298 -15.17 -14.41 19.47
C LEU A 298 -15.88 -13.56 20.52
N THR A 299 -16.36 -14.22 21.57
CA THR A 299 -16.90 -13.58 22.77
C THR A 299 -15.87 -13.57 23.90
N ILE A 300 -16.02 -12.65 24.84
CA ILE A 300 -15.10 -12.48 25.98
C ILE A 300 -14.88 -13.77 26.76
N ASP A 301 -15.93 -14.53 26.98
CA ASP A 301 -15.92 -15.82 27.71
C ASP A 301 -15.19 -16.96 26.98
N GLN A 302 -14.82 -16.76 25.71
CA GLN A 302 -14.01 -17.70 24.94
C GLN A 302 -12.50 -17.45 25.07
N ILE A 303 -12.11 -16.35 25.74
CA ILE A 303 -10.72 -16.08 26.06
C ILE A 303 -10.35 -16.73 27.38
N ASP A 304 -9.45 -17.70 27.33
CA ASP A 304 -9.03 -18.45 28.51
C ASP A 304 -8.10 -17.63 29.41
N LYS A 305 -7.27 -16.74 28.81
CA LYS A 305 -6.25 -15.95 29.50
C LYS A 305 -6.01 -14.61 28.88
N VAL A 306 -5.72 -13.61 29.71
CA VAL A 306 -5.25 -12.27 29.29
C VAL A 306 -3.82 -12.11 29.79
N LEU A 307 -2.88 -11.96 28.87
CA LEU A 307 -1.45 -11.81 29.15
C LEU A 307 -1.04 -10.33 29.04
N LEU A 308 -0.46 -9.79 30.12
CA LEU A 308 0.05 -8.43 30.15
C LEU A 308 1.50 -8.35 29.65
N VAL A 309 1.75 -7.43 28.72
CA VAL A 309 3.06 -7.09 28.15
C VAL A 309 3.23 -5.58 28.15
N GLY A 310 4.48 -5.12 28.27
CA GLY A 310 4.82 -3.70 28.32
C GLY A 310 4.63 -3.03 29.67
N GLY A 311 5.50 -2.08 30.00
CA GLY A 311 5.58 -1.44 31.31
C GLY A 311 4.33 -0.65 31.72
N SER A 312 3.56 -0.13 30.76
CA SER A 312 2.36 0.67 31.04
C SER A 312 1.17 -0.19 31.50
N THR A 313 1.22 -1.51 31.34
CA THR A 313 0.22 -2.44 31.91
C THR A 313 0.26 -2.51 33.44
N ARG A 314 1.31 -1.96 34.07
CA ARG A 314 1.42 -1.80 35.52
C ARG A 314 0.45 -0.77 36.10
N LEU A 315 -0.16 0.07 35.27
CA LEU A 315 -1.16 1.05 35.68
C LEU A 315 -2.41 0.35 36.26
N PRO A 316 -2.82 0.67 37.53
CA PRO A 316 -3.93 -0.01 38.19
C PRO A 316 -5.25 0.08 37.44
N MET A 317 -5.48 1.20 36.73
CA MET A 317 -6.69 1.42 35.91
C MET A 317 -6.78 0.42 34.74
N ILE A 318 -5.66 0.04 34.14
CA ILE A 318 -5.61 -0.96 33.05
C ILE A 318 -5.94 -2.35 33.60
N GLN A 319 -5.30 -2.75 34.69
CA GLN A 319 -5.56 -4.05 35.31
C GLN A 319 -7.01 -4.18 35.81
N LYS A 320 -7.55 -3.07 36.34
CA LYS A 320 -8.94 -3.01 36.78
C LYS A 320 -9.89 -3.15 35.57
N MET A 321 -9.66 -2.37 34.52
CA MET A 321 -10.47 -2.43 33.29
C MET A 321 -10.50 -3.86 32.73
N LEU A 322 -9.34 -4.50 32.58
CA LEU A 322 -9.26 -5.88 32.06
C LEU A 322 -9.95 -6.88 32.98
N THR A 323 -9.75 -6.77 34.31
CA THR A 323 -10.43 -7.63 35.27
C THR A 323 -11.94 -7.52 35.21
N GLU A 324 -12.47 -6.29 35.12
CA GLU A 324 -13.90 -6.04 35.00
C GLU A 324 -14.46 -6.50 33.64
N HIS A 325 -13.68 -6.35 32.58
CA HIS A 325 -14.09 -6.70 31.23
C HIS A 325 -14.11 -8.22 30.99
N PHE A 326 -13.09 -8.94 31.44
CA PHE A 326 -12.98 -10.40 31.26
C PHE A 326 -13.51 -11.23 32.45
N GLY A 327 -13.90 -10.60 33.55
CA GLY A 327 -14.40 -11.30 34.76
C GLY A 327 -13.31 -12.08 35.51
N GLN A 328 -12.05 -11.97 35.11
CA GLN A 328 -10.89 -12.61 35.70
C GLN A 328 -9.67 -11.69 35.66
N PRO A 329 -8.75 -11.76 36.62
CA PRO A 329 -7.55 -10.96 36.63
C PRO A 329 -6.61 -11.38 35.48
N PRO A 330 -5.94 -10.43 34.81
CA PRO A 330 -4.95 -10.76 33.83
C PRO A 330 -3.69 -11.41 34.44
N GLU A 331 -3.00 -12.22 33.64
CA GLU A 331 -1.75 -12.88 33.99
C GLU A 331 -0.54 -12.08 33.54
N THR A 332 0.58 -12.21 34.26
CA THR A 332 1.88 -11.68 33.84
C THR A 332 2.83 -12.84 33.57
N SER A 333 3.48 -12.87 32.39
CA SER A 333 4.54 -13.84 32.10
C SER A 333 5.88 -13.38 32.65
N GLY A 334 6.08 -13.52 33.94
CA GLY A 334 7.33 -13.06 34.57
C GLY A 334 7.43 -11.53 34.57
N ASN A 335 8.52 -10.97 34.03
CA ASN A 335 8.66 -9.52 33.85
C ASN A 335 8.13 -9.08 32.47
N PRO A 336 7.06 -8.29 32.41
CA PRO A 336 6.46 -7.85 31.15
C PRO A 336 7.41 -6.98 30.28
N ASP A 337 8.44 -6.38 30.87
CA ASP A 337 9.44 -5.59 30.14
C ASP A 337 10.54 -6.44 29.49
N GLU A 338 10.63 -7.73 29.84
CA GLU A 338 11.67 -8.66 29.38
C GLU A 338 11.15 -9.70 28.38
N ALA A 339 9.84 -9.99 28.41
CA ALA A 339 9.22 -11.08 27.70
C ALA A 339 9.42 -11.00 26.17
N VAL A 340 9.43 -9.79 25.63
CA VAL A 340 9.54 -9.52 24.19
C VAL A 340 10.93 -9.86 23.67
N SER A 341 12.00 -9.36 24.30
CA SER A 341 13.39 -9.67 23.88
C SER A 341 13.72 -11.15 24.07
N ILE A 342 13.22 -11.77 25.14
CA ILE A 342 13.35 -13.22 25.38
C ILE A 342 12.69 -14.03 24.25
N GLY A 343 11.47 -13.66 23.85
CA GLY A 343 10.78 -14.30 22.74
C GLY A 343 11.50 -14.15 21.41
N ALA A 344 12.08 -12.98 21.15
CA ALA A 344 12.92 -12.76 19.98
C ALA A 344 14.18 -13.64 19.98
N ALA A 345 14.82 -13.84 21.13
CA ALA A 345 15.97 -14.76 21.25
C ALA A 345 15.56 -16.23 21.01
N ILE A 346 14.37 -16.62 21.48
CA ILE A 346 13.80 -17.95 21.21
C ILE A 346 13.57 -18.14 19.71
N MET A 347 13.00 -17.14 19.03
CA MET A 347 12.82 -17.17 17.57
C MET A 347 14.18 -17.31 16.86
N GLY A 348 15.19 -16.58 17.27
CA GLY A 348 16.56 -16.70 16.74
C GLY A 348 17.09 -18.13 16.85
N SER A 349 16.84 -18.80 17.99
CA SER A 349 17.22 -20.19 18.19
C SER A 349 16.45 -21.15 17.29
N LEU A 350 15.15 -20.92 17.04
CA LEU A 350 14.34 -21.71 16.11
C LEU A 350 14.85 -21.58 14.67
N ILE A 351 15.17 -20.36 14.22
CA ILE A 351 15.76 -20.11 12.90
C ILE A 351 17.11 -20.82 12.76
N GLN A 352 17.96 -20.77 13.78
CA GLN A 352 19.24 -21.45 13.78
C GLN A 352 19.07 -22.98 13.68
N PHE A 353 18.08 -23.54 14.38
CA PHE A 353 17.74 -24.96 14.30
C PHE A 353 17.26 -25.35 12.89
N GLU A 354 16.37 -24.58 12.27
CA GLU A 354 15.91 -24.85 10.90
C GLU A 354 17.06 -24.88 9.87
N LYS A 355 18.00 -23.93 9.99
CA LYS A 355 19.15 -23.82 9.09
C LYS A 355 20.16 -24.94 9.27
N THR A 356 20.40 -25.37 10.50
CA THR A 356 21.49 -26.30 10.82
C THR A 356 21.04 -27.74 11.07
N LYS A 357 19.74 -27.95 11.28
CA LYS A 357 19.16 -29.22 11.79
C LYS A 357 19.81 -29.76 13.07
N ILE A 358 20.63 -28.94 13.71
CA ILE A 358 21.22 -29.21 15.03
C ILE A 358 20.21 -28.75 16.06
N ARG A 359 19.66 -29.65 16.86
CA ARG A 359 18.71 -29.35 17.93
C ARG A 359 19.32 -28.33 18.88
N ALA A 360 18.79 -27.12 18.90
CA ALA A 360 19.01 -26.23 20.02
C ALA A 360 18.24 -26.80 21.21
N PHE A 361 18.98 -27.23 22.25
CA PHE A 361 18.38 -27.63 23.51
C PHE A 361 17.91 -26.37 24.22
N LEU A 362 16.62 -26.04 24.10
CA LEU A 362 15.98 -25.09 24.98
C LEU A 362 15.66 -25.86 26.27
N GLY A 363 16.56 -25.83 27.24
CA GLY A 363 16.43 -26.59 28.46
C GLY A 363 15.73 -25.82 29.56
N ALA A 364 14.49 -26.17 29.84
CA ALA A 364 13.90 -25.97 31.16
C ALA A 364 13.67 -27.35 31.81
N GLY A 365 14.76 -27.99 32.28
CA GLY A 365 14.68 -29.29 32.96
C GLY A 365 14.68 -30.50 32.04
N PRO A 366 14.83 -31.72 32.56
CA PRO A 366 15.22 -32.90 31.81
C PRO A 366 14.15 -33.53 30.90
N LYS A 367 13.06 -32.85 30.55
CA LYS A 367 11.95 -33.44 29.77
C LYS A 367 11.23 -32.54 28.78
N GLN A 368 11.67 -31.32 28.47
CA GLN A 368 10.98 -30.50 27.46
C GLN A 368 11.78 -30.42 26.16
N ASN A 369 11.39 -31.27 25.21
CA ASN A 369 11.84 -31.19 23.83
C ASN A 369 11.09 -30.03 23.13
N PHE A 370 11.65 -28.83 23.07
CA PHE A 370 11.13 -27.71 22.27
C PHE A 370 11.48 -27.86 20.78
N GLY A 371 11.40 -29.07 20.28
CA GLY A 371 11.97 -29.45 19.00
C GLY A 371 11.23 -28.96 17.76
N VAL A 372 10.07 -28.33 17.80
CA VAL A 372 9.37 -27.75 16.62
C VAL A 372 8.19 -26.88 17.10
N MET A 373 8.44 -25.74 17.70
CA MET A 373 7.36 -24.73 17.80
C MET A 373 7.05 -24.25 16.39
N ARG A 374 5.80 -24.36 15.97
CA ARG A 374 5.29 -23.78 14.73
C ARG A 374 4.51 -22.53 15.08
N ILE A 375 4.88 -21.45 14.41
CA ILE A 375 4.24 -20.15 14.58
C ILE A 375 3.61 -19.78 13.26
N SER A 376 2.33 -19.54 13.28
CA SER A 376 1.59 -18.94 12.18
C SER A 376 1.18 -17.53 12.60
N ASP A 377 1.66 -16.54 11.90
CA ASP A 377 1.33 -15.14 12.13
C ASP A 377 0.31 -14.67 11.08
N VAL A 378 -0.28 -13.48 11.27
CA VAL A 378 -1.25 -12.89 10.35
C VAL A 378 -0.83 -11.47 9.98
N CYS A 379 -1.27 -11.01 8.81
CA CYS A 379 -1.12 -9.60 8.45
C CYS A 379 -2.07 -8.74 9.30
N SER A 380 -1.55 -7.68 9.89
CA SER A 380 -2.31 -6.74 10.73
C SER A 380 -3.19 -5.78 9.92
N HIS A 381 -2.92 -5.65 8.64
CA HIS A 381 -3.59 -4.73 7.72
C HIS A 381 -4.05 -5.45 6.47
N SER A 382 -5.21 -5.06 5.96
CA SER A 382 -5.61 -5.42 4.60
C SER A 382 -4.70 -4.75 3.58
N LEU A 383 -4.48 -5.40 2.45
CA LEU A 383 -3.77 -4.86 1.30
C LEU A 383 -4.69 -4.84 0.10
N GLY A 384 -4.84 -3.67 -0.48
CA GLY A 384 -5.60 -3.46 -1.70
C GLY A 384 -4.80 -2.65 -2.71
N MET A 385 -5.37 -2.46 -3.88
CA MET A 385 -4.87 -1.53 -4.88
C MET A 385 -6.00 -0.66 -5.42
N VAL A 386 -5.64 0.51 -5.90
CA VAL A 386 -6.57 1.38 -6.62
C VAL A 386 -6.92 0.74 -7.96
N ALA A 387 -8.20 0.63 -8.25
CA ALA A 387 -8.71 0.10 -9.51
C ALA A 387 -10.00 0.84 -9.91
N LEU A 388 -10.39 0.72 -11.17
CA LEU A 388 -11.69 1.18 -11.66
C LEU A 388 -12.71 0.03 -11.61
N ASP A 389 -13.93 0.34 -11.23
CA ASP A 389 -15.06 -0.59 -11.31
C ASP A 389 -15.69 -0.64 -12.72
N GLU A 390 -16.82 -1.35 -12.87
CA GLU A 390 -17.52 -1.50 -14.14
C GLU A 390 -18.09 -0.18 -14.71
N ILE A 391 -18.33 0.82 -13.85
CA ILE A 391 -18.84 2.14 -14.25
C ILE A 391 -17.74 3.19 -14.35
N GLY A 392 -16.48 2.83 -14.08
CA GLY A 392 -15.33 3.72 -14.18
C GLY A 392 -15.04 4.53 -12.91
N GLU A 393 -15.61 4.16 -11.76
CA GLU A 393 -15.29 4.81 -10.49
C GLU A 393 -14.10 4.14 -9.79
N LEU A 394 -13.26 4.97 -9.14
CA LEU A 394 -12.13 4.46 -8.36
C LEU A 394 -12.62 3.71 -7.12
N PHE A 395 -12.07 2.54 -6.88
CA PHE A 395 -12.34 1.77 -5.68
C PHE A 395 -11.10 1.05 -5.14
N ASN A 396 -11.15 0.71 -3.84
CA ASN A 396 -10.12 -0.10 -3.19
C ASN A 396 -10.36 -1.59 -3.46
N SER A 397 -9.56 -2.16 -4.35
CA SER A 397 -9.63 -3.59 -4.68
C SER A 397 -8.79 -4.41 -3.69
N ILE A 398 -9.38 -4.83 -2.56
CA ILE A 398 -8.69 -5.66 -1.55
C ILE A 398 -8.19 -6.96 -2.17
N ILE A 399 -6.88 -7.21 -2.11
CA ILE A 399 -6.21 -8.43 -2.58
C ILE A 399 -5.93 -9.36 -1.40
N ILE A 400 -5.31 -8.85 -0.31
CA ILE A 400 -5.08 -9.61 0.92
C ILE A 400 -5.96 -9.03 2.03
N PRO A 401 -6.98 -9.75 2.49
CA PRO A 401 -7.78 -9.34 3.65
C PRO A 401 -6.93 -9.29 4.93
N LYS A 402 -7.28 -8.41 5.86
CA LYS A 402 -6.74 -8.39 7.22
C LYS A 402 -6.86 -9.77 7.88
N ASN A 403 -5.96 -10.08 8.80
CA ASN A 403 -5.87 -11.36 9.51
C ASN A 403 -5.64 -12.60 8.61
N THR A 404 -5.15 -12.40 7.37
CA THR A 404 -4.68 -13.51 6.52
C THR A 404 -3.35 -14.03 7.07
N ASN A 405 -3.18 -15.36 7.14
CA ASN A 405 -1.93 -15.99 7.59
C ASN A 405 -0.75 -15.60 6.70
N ILE A 406 0.38 -15.28 7.31
CA ILE A 406 1.64 -14.95 6.61
C ILE A 406 2.73 -15.99 6.91
N PRO A 407 3.65 -16.28 5.97
CA PRO A 407 3.72 -15.69 4.62
C PRO A 407 2.60 -16.16 3.69
N CYS A 408 2.17 -15.31 2.76
CA CYS A 408 1.18 -15.65 1.75
C CYS A 408 1.43 -14.94 0.42
N ASP A 409 0.97 -15.57 -0.65
CA ASP A 409 0.93 -15.02 -2.00
C ASP A 409 -0.53 -15.05 -2.45
N VAL A 410 -1.12 -13.89 -2.68
CA VAL A 410 -2.53 -13.78 -3.12
C VAL A 410 -2.59 -13.00 -4.42
N SER A 411 -3.34 -13.52 -5.38
CA SER A 411 -3.46 -12.94 -6.71
C SER A 411 -4.91 -12.63 -7.05
N LYS A 412 -5.09 -11.58 -7.87
CA LYS A 412 -6.30 -11.35 -8.66
C LYS A 412 -5.90 -11.26 -10.12
N ASP A 413 -6.63 -11.94 -11.01
CA ASP A 413 -6.30 -12.15 -12.41
C ASP A 413 -7.33 -11.54 -13.37
N ASN A 414 -8.14 -10.63 -12.90
CA ASN A 414 -9.26 -10.04 -13.64
C ASN A 414 -9.12 -8.52 -13.87
N TYR A 415 -7.91 -7.97 -13.74
CA TYR A 415 -7.66 -6.58 -14.10
C TYR A 415 -7.47 -6.45 -15.62
N ARG A 416 -8.04 -5.41 -16.22
CA ARG A 416 -8.02 -5.18 -17.66
C ARG A 416 -7.42 -3.82 -17.98
N THR A 417 -6.77 -3.72 -19.12
CA THR A 417 -6.37 -2.42 -19.70
C THR A 417 -7.60 -1.55 -19.95
N THR A 418 -7.45 -0.25 -19.74
CA THR A 418 -8.52 0.74 -19.91
C THR A 418 -8.45 1.49 -21.23
N SER A 419 -7.30 1.44 -21.91
CA SER A 419 -7.04 2.13 -23.16
C SER A 419 -6.50 1.19 -24.22
N HIS A 420 -6.71 1.55 -25.50
CA HIS A 420 -6.08 0.88 -26.64
C HIS A 420 -4.56 1.03 -26.56
N ASN A 421 -3.85 -0.05 -26.85
CA ASN A 421 -2.38 -0.09 -26.87
C ASN A 421 -1.71 0.36 -25.56
N GLN A 422 -2.37 0.22 -24.41
CA GLN A 422 -1.83 0.55 -23.11
C GLN A 422 -0.61 -0.32 -22.81
N THR A 423 0.56 0.31 -22.66
CA THR A 423 1.85 -0.36 -22.44
C THR A 423 2.33 -0.33 -20.99
N GLU A 424 1.66 0.44 -20.13
CA GLU A 424 2.02 0.62 -18.72
C GLU A 424 0.79 0.91 -17.85
N PHE A 425 0.90 0.65 -16.54
CA PHE A 425 -0.10 1.06 -15.54
C PHE A 425 0.49 1.14 -14.14
N ASP A 426 -0.18 1.88 -13.27
CA ASP A 426 0.21 2.06 -11.87
C ASP A 426 -0.49 1.05 -10.95
N VAL A 427 0.29 0.39 -10.10
CA VAL A 427 -0.21 -0.35 -8.94
C VAL A 427 -0.01 0.52 -7.71
N ILE A 428 -1.04 1.24 -7.32
CA ILE A 428 -1.05 2.04 -6.10
C ILE A 428 -1.53 1.15 -4.96
N VAL A 429 -0.61 0.78 -4.08
CA VAL A 429 -0.86 -0.14 -2.97
C VAL A 429 -1.46 0.60 -1.79
N LEU A 430 -2.60 0.14 -1.32
CA LEU A 430 -3.31 0.65 -0.15
C LEU A 430 -3.15 -0.32 1.01
N GLN A 431 -2.78 0.19 2.20
CA GLN A 431 -2.61 -0.62 3.40
C GLN A 431 -3.34 -0.01 4.59
N GLY A 432 -4.10 -0.80 5.32
CA GLY A 432 -4.65 -0.44 6.62
C GLY A 432 -6.12 -0.05 6.65
N SER A 433 -6.79 0.04 5.50
CA SER A 433 -8.22 0.35 5.44
C SER A 433 -8.94 -0.57 4.46
N GLU A 434 -10.18 -0.92 4.77
CA GLU A 434 -11.11 -1.65 3.88
C GLU A 434 -12.21 -0.72 3.36
N GLU A 435 -12.04 0.61 3.52
CA GLU A 435 -12.96 1.59 2.96
C GLU A 435 -13.01 1.46 1.44
N PRO A 436 -14.22 1.51 0.84
CA PRO A 436 -14.37 1.37 -0.61
C PRO A 436 -13.67 2.49 -1.40
N ASN A 437 -13.74 3.73 -0.90
CA ASN A 437 -13.08 4.87 -1.54
C ASN A 437 -11.57 4.83 -1.26
N PRO A 438 -10.71 4.70 -2.28
CA PRO A 438 -9.27 4.60 -2.09
C PRO A 438 -8.62 5.86 -1.52
N ARG A 439 -9.26 7.03 -1.65
CA ARG A 439 -8.77 8.31 -1.06
C ARG A 439 -8.83 8.31 0.47
N ASP A 440 -9.72 7.52 1.05
CA ASP A 440 -9.87 7.36 2.49
C ASP A 440 -8.91 6.29 3.06
N CYS A 441 -8.13 5.64 2.18
CA CYS A 441 -7.17 4.61 2.53
C CYS A 441 -5.74 5.16 2.56
N PRO A 442 -4.91 4.76 3.55
CA PRO A 442 -3.49 5.08 3.53
C PRO A 442 -2.80 4.46 2.30
N VAL A 443 -2.11 5.29 1.54
CA VAL A 443 -1.25 4.81 0.46
C VAL A 443 0.05 4.29 1.07
N HIS A 444 0.41 3.07 0.71
CA HIS A 444 1.64 2.44 1.13
C HIS A 444 2.79 2.72 0.16
N ASP A 445 2.58 2.37 -1.10
CA ASP A 445 3.55 2.49 -2.18
C ASP A 445 2.83 2.62 -3.52
N ALA A 446 3.55 3.09 -4.53
CA ALA A 446 3.12 3.07 -5.90
C ALA A 446 4.19 2.42 -6.78
N TYR A 447 3.77 1.59 -7.70
CA TYR A 447 4.63 0.90 -8.65
C TYR A 447 4.10 1.13 -10.05
N GLU A 448 5.01 1.32 -11.00
CA GLU A 448 4.71 1.32 -12.42
C GLU A 448 5.03 -0.05 -12.99
N VAL A 449 4.06 -0.66 -13.65
CA VAL A 449 4.20 -1.90 -14.42
C VAL A 449 4.27 -1.51 -15.89
N PHE A 450 5.24 -2.02 -16.62
CA PHE A 450 5.51 -1.62 -18.01
C PHE A 450 5.79 -2.83 -18.92
N ASP A 451 6.03 -2.61 -20.21
CA ASP A 451 6.19 -3.66 -21.23
C ASP A 451 4.94 -4.53 -21.42
N ILE A 452 3.75 -3.96 -21.27
CA ILE A 452 2.51 -4.63 -21.63
C ILE A 452 2.44 -4.70 -23.15
N PRO A 453 2.14 -5.86 -23.73
CA PRO A 453 1.91 -5.95 -25.18
C PRO A 453 0.72 -5.09 -25.60
N PRO A 454 0.87 -4.23 -26.63
CA PRO A 454 -0.22 -3.39 -27.11
C PRO A 454 -1.36 -4.26 -27.65
N ARG A 455 -2.59 -3.99 -27.20
CA ARG A 455 -3.84 -4.66 -27.58
C ARG A 455 -5.01 -3.70 -27.44
N PRO A 456 -6.19 -4.03 -28.02
CA PRO A 456 -7.40 -3.25 -27.78
C PRO A 456 -7.72 -3.12 -26.28
N ALA A 457 -8.39 -2.03 -25.91
CA ALA A 457 -8.84 -1.81 -24.53
C ALA A 457 -9.66 -2.98 -24.00
N GLY A 458 -9.36 -3.45 -22.80
CA GLY A 458 -10.03 -4.58 -22.17
C GLY A 458 -9.53 -5.97 -22.57
N ASP A 459 -8.74 -6.12 -23.61
CA ASP A 459 -8.27 -7.42 -24.11
C ASP A 459 -7.08 -7.98 -23.33
N THR A 460 -6.28 -7.11 -22.73
CA THR A 460 -5.17 -7.57 -21.89
C THR A 460 -5.66 -7.81 -20.47
N LEU A 461 -5.60 -9.08 -20.06
CA LEU A 461 -5.86 -9.49 -18.68
C LEU A 461 -4.54 -9.47 -17.90
N ILE A 462 -4.53 -8.73 -16.82
CA ILE A 462 -3.39 -8.64 -15.91
C ILE A 462 -3.73 -9.33 -14.60
N LYS A 463 -2.82 -10.19 -14.18
CA LYS A 463 -2.82 -10.78 -12.86
C LYS A 463 -1.86 -10.00 -11.98
N VAL A 464 -2.36 -9.41 -10.90
CA VAL A 464 -1.56 -8.76 -9.87
C VAL A 464 -1.48 -9.68 -8.66
N THR A 465 -0.25 -9.93 -8.20
CA THR A 465 0.04 -10.76 -7.03
C THR A 465 0.69 -9.92 -5.96
N PHE A 466 0.08 -9.91 -4.77
CA PHE A 466 0.71 -9.38 -3.58
C PHE A 466 1.30 -10.54 -2.77
N LYS A 467 2.57 -10.42 -2.43
CA LYS A 467 3.27 -11.37 -1.56
C LYS A 467 3.54 -10.70 -0.22
N TYR A 468 3.17 -11.38 0.83
CA TYR A 468 3.45 -10.94 2.20
C TYR A 468 4.45 -11.93 2.79
N ASN A 469 5.70 -11.53 2.96
CA ASN A 469 6.71 -12.42 3.45
C ASN A 469 6.64 -12.61 4.99
N ALA A 470 7.46 -13.48 5.51
CA ALA A 470 7.46 -13.81 6.94
C ALA A 470 7.91 -12.65 7.85
N ASN A 471 8.51 -11.59 7.32
CA ASN A 471 8.85 -10.37 8.05
C ASN A 471 7.71 -9.34 8.02
N GLY A 472 6.62 -9.63 7.32
CA GLY A 472 5.54 -8.69 7.11
C GLY A 472 5.90 -7.57 6.12
N VAL A 473 6.78 -7.88 5.15
CA VAL A 473 7.16 -6.99 4.06
C VAL A 473 6.42 -7.39 2.80
N ILE A 474 5.99 -6.40 2.03
CA ILE A 474 5.14 -6.55 0.86
C ILE A 474 6.01 -6.55 -0.40
N GLU A 475 5.71 -7.47 -1.32
CA GLU A 475 6.26 -7.51 -2.67
C GLU A 475 5.10 -7.57 -3.67
N VAL A 476 5.24 -6.89 -4.79
CA VAL A 476 4.23 -6.83 -5.86
C VAL A 476 4.77 -7.47 -7.11
N GLU A 477 3.97 -8.29 -7.77
CA GLU A 477 4.26 -8.87 -9.09
C GLU A 477 3.06 -8.69 -10.01
N ALA A 478 3.31 -8.50 -11.30
CA ALA A 478 2.31 -8.42 -12.34
C ALA A 478 2.63 -9.41 -13.47
N GLU A 479 1.59 -10.05 -14.02
CA GLU A 479 1.71 -11.04 -15.10
C GLU A 479 0.62 -10.78 -16.14
N ASP A 480 0.97 -10.72 -17.43
CA ASP A 480 0.02 -10.80 -18.52
C ASP A 480 -0.52 -12.23 -18.61
N VAL A 481 -1.80 -12.41 -18.30
CA VAL A 481 -2.47 -13.73 -18.24
C VAL A 481 -2.46 -14.41 -19.59
N ASN A 482 -2.61 -13.65 -20.68
CA ASN A 482 -2.74 -14.16 -22.03
C ASN A 482 -1.42 -14.76 -22.52
N SER A 483 -0.30 -14.06 -22.32
CA SER A 483 1.03 -14.52 -22.74
C SER A 483 1.80 -15.27 -21.65
N LYS A 484 1.36 -15.21 -20.39
CA LYS A 484 2.04 -15.70 -19.19
C LYS A 484 3.42 -15.05 -18.99
N LYS A 485 3.57 -13.83 -19.49
CA LYS A 485 4.78 -13.03 -19.31
C LYS A 485 4.70 -12.29 -17.97
N VAL A 486 5.71 -12.47 -17.12
CA VAL A 486 5.90 -11.60 -15.95
C VAL A 486 6.33 -10.22 -16.45
N LEU A 487 5.59 -9.20 -16.05
CA LEU A 487 5.81 -7.83 -16.46
C LEU A 487 6.84 -7.16 -15.54
N PRO A 488 7.75 -6.37 -16.08
CA PRO A 488 8.67 -5.61 -15.27
C PRO A 488 7.94 -4.54 -14.45
N ILE A 489 8.46 -4.28 -13.25
CA ILE A 489 7.87 -3.35 -12.29
C ILE A 489 8.95 -2.46 -11.69
N ARG A 490 8.66 -1.18 -11.52
CA ARG A 490 9.55 -0.23 -10.83
C ARG A 490 8.79 0.58 -9.81
N LYS A 491 9.45 0.92 -8.70
CA LYS A 491 8.84 1.78 -7.66
C LYS A 491 8.73 3.21 -8.18
N LYS A 492 7.55 3.80 -8.02
CA LYS A 492 7.25 5.20 -8.34
C LYS A 492 7.49 6.07 -7.11
N VAL A 493 8.17 7.20 -7.26
CA VAL A 493 8.55 8.09 -6.14
C VAL A 493 7.69 9.36 -6.11
N GLU A 494 6.85 9.56 -7.12
CA GLU A 494 6.01 10.74 -7.29
C GLU A 494 4.77 10.70 -6.39
N GLU A 495 4.29 11.88 -5.98
CA GLU A 495 2.98 11.99 -5.31
C GLU A 495 1.86 11.55 -6.26
N ILE A 496 0.84 10.90 -5.70
CA ILE A 496 -0.30 10.42 -6.49
C ILE A 496 -1.20 11.59 -6.81
N ASP A 497 -1.37 11.85 -8.08
CA ASP A 497 -2.34 12.80 -8.58
C ASP A 497 -3.73 12.14 -8.69
N TRP A 498 -4.52 12.27 -7.62
CA TRP A 498 -5.86 11.70 -7.56
C TRP A 498 -6.84 12.32 -8.56
N GLU A 499 -6.62 13.60 -8.97
CA GLU A 499 -7.49 14.26 -9.95
C GLU A 499 -7.22 13.72 -11.35
N ALA A 500 -5.96 13.47 -11.68
CA ALA A 500 -5.59 12.82 -12.93
C ALA A 500 -6.13 11.38 -13.02
N LEU A 501 -6.27 10.68 -11.89
CA LEU A 501 -6.83 9.33 -11.85
C LEU A 501 -8.37 9.29 -12.01
N GLU A 502 -9.11 10.32 -11.59
CA GLU A 502 -10.58 10.39 -11.68
C GLU A 502 -11.07 11.10 -12.95
N SER A 503 -10.29 12.01 -13.43
CA SER A 503 -10.56 12.76 -14.64
C SER A 503 -9.34 12.64 -15.52
N PRO A 504 -9.13 11.53 -16.20
CA PRO A 504 -8.18 11.56 -17.27
C PRO A 504 -8.71 12.61 -18.24
N GLU A 505 -8.13 13.84 -18.21
CA GLU A 505 -8.23 14.67 -19.41
C GLU A 505 -7.57 13.83 -20.49
N PRO A 506 -8.36 13.40 -21.49
CA PRO A 506 -7.80 12.62 -22.56
C PRO A 506 -6.78 13.52 -23.25
N GLU A 507 -5.51 13.18 -23.15
CA GLU A 507 -4.64 13.52 -24.27
C GLU A 507 -5.21 12.74 -25.44
N ALA A 508 -6.05 13.43 -26.21
CA ALA A 508 -6.65 12.86 -27.40
C ALA A 508 -5.51 12.37 -28.28
N MET A 509 -5.36 11.06 -28.40
CA MET A 509 -4.42 10.55 -29.40
C MET A 509 -4.91 10.99 -30.76
N PRO A 510 -4.08 11.68 -31.54
CA PRO A 510 -4.49 12.09 -32.88
C PRO A 510 -4.85 10.82 -33.66
N MET A 511 -6.05 10.80 -34.18
CA MET A 511 -6.52 9.70 -35.05
C MET A 511 -6.27 10.05 -36.50
N ASP A 512 -5.89 9.04 -37.28
CA ASP A 512 -5.88 9.10 -38.73
C ASP A 512 -7.11 8.36 -39.25
N ILE A 513 -8.05 9.09 -39.82
CA ILE A 513 -9.33 8.57 -40.27
C ILE A 513 -9.41 8.65 -41.77
N ALA A 514 -9.66 7.54 -42.42
CA ALA A 514 -9.98 7.48 -43.86
C ALA A 514 -11.48 7.33 -44.06
N LEU A 515 -12.09 8.32 -44.69
CA LEU A 515 -13.47 8.19 -45.18
C LEU A 515 -13.43 7.60 -46.59
N ALA A 516 -13.84 6.34 -46.77
CA ALA A 516 -14.00 5.68 -48.07
C ALA A 516 -15.46 5.66 -48.44
N ILE A 517 -15.83 6.48 -49.42
CA ILE A 517 -17.21 6.66 -49.85
C ILE A 517 -17.45 5.98 -51.20
N ASP A 518 -18.41 5.10 -51.24
CA ASP A 518 -18.90 4.49 -52.48
C ASP A 518 -19.52 5.56 -53.40
N CYS A 519 -18.98 5.63 -54.57
CA CYS A 519 -19.47 6.46 -55.63
C CYS A 519 -19.90 5.62 -56.87
N SER A 520 -20.28 4.34 -56.64
CA SER A 520 -20.70 3.46 -57.72
C SER A 520 -22.01 3.88 -58.34
N GLY A 521 -22.41 3.21 -59.41
CA GLY A 521 -23.65 3.52 -60.12
C GLY A 521 -24.92 3.12 -59.38
N SER A 522 -24.83 2.30 -58.32
CA SER A 522 -25.95 1.95 -57.45
C SER A 522 -26.31 3.11 -56.52
N MET A 523 -25.31 3.89 -56.06
CA MET A 523 -25.55 5.12 -55.29
C MET A 523 -26.38 6.09 -56.12
N SER A 524 -27.64 6.23 -55.84
CA SER A 524 -28.47 7.24 -56.49
C SER A 524 -27.97 8.64 -56.19
N ALA A 525 -28.33 9.64 -57.02
CA ALA A 525 -27.90 11.02 -56.79
C ALA A 525 -28.35 11.53 -55.40
N GLY A 526 -29.49 11.08 -54.87
CA GLY A 526 -29.98 11.43 -53.54
C GLY A 526 -29.15 10.78 -52.44
N GLU A 527 -28.84 9.50 -52.57
CA GLU A 527 -28.05 8.75 -51.59
C GLU A 527 -26.58 9.27 -51.46
N LEU A 528 -25.98 9.60 -52.61
CA LEU A 528 -24.65 10.22 -52.57
C LEU A 528 -24.69 11.62 -51.93
N ASP A 529 -25.76 12.42 -52.18
CA ASP A 529 -25.90 13.71 -51.56
C ASP A 529 -26.11 13.59 -50.03
N ASP A 530 -26.92 12.63 -49.57
CA ASP A 530 -27.09 12.32 -48.14
C ASP A 530 -25.76 11.84 -47.49
N ALA A 531 -24.97 11.04 -48.21
CA ALA A 531 -23.66 10.60 -47.77
C ALA A 531 -22.65 11.77 -47.60
N LYS A 532 -22.67 12.73 -48.51
CA LYS A 532 -21.86 13.95 -48.45
C LYS A 532 -22.25 14.83 -47.27
N ASP A 533 -23.58 15.01 -47.05
CA ASP A 533 -24.06 15.80 -45.91
C ASP A 533 -23.67 15.15 -44.58
N ALA A 534 -23.81 13.81 -44.49
CA ALA A 534 -23.41 13.05 -43.30
C ALA A 534 -21.91 13.09 -43.06
N ALA A 535 -21.07 12.92 -44.08
CA ALA A 535 -19.64 13.02 -43.98
C ALA A 535 -19.17 14.43 -43.54
N SER A 536 -19.84 15.48 -44.08
CA SER A 536 -19.56 16.88 -43.68
C SER A 536 -19.88 17.10 -42.21
N ARG A 537 -20.99 16.60 -41.70
CA ARG A 537 -21.37 16.69 -40.29
C ARG A 537 -20.46 15.84 -39.37
N PHE A 538 -19.94 14.73 -39.88
CA PHE A 538 -18.94 13.96 -39.16
C PHE A 538 -17.71 14.84 -38.82
N LEU A 539 -17.25 15.64 -39.78
CA LEU A 539 -16.13 16.56 -39.59
C LEU A 539 -16.41 17.64 -38.53
N ASP A 540 -17.67 18.05 -38.37
CA ASP A 540 -18.08 19.01 -37.34
C ASP A 540 -18.02 18.45 -35.92
N ASN A 541 -18.05 17.10 -35.79
CA ASN A 541 -18.16 16.41 -34.50
C ASN A 541 -16.91 15.63 -34.11
N ILE A 542 -15.90 15.48 -34.97
CA ILE A 542 -14.64 14.79 -34.69
C ILE A 542 -13.66 15.72 -33.97
N ASP A 543 -12.74 15.14 -33.22
CA ASP A 543 -11.69 15.89 -32.54
C ASP A 543 -10.82 16.67 -33.54
N PRO A 544 -10.66 18.01 -33.41
CA PRO A 544 -9.87 18.81 -34.31
C PRO A 544 -8.39 18.43 -34.41
N SER A 545 -7.85 17.68 -33.45
CA SER A 545 -6.47 17.15 -33.49
C SER A 545 -6.33 15.96 -34.45
N SER A 546 -7.43 15.30 -34.83
CA SER A 546 -7.44 14.17 -35.76
C SER A 546 -7.16 14.62 -37.17
N ARG A 547 -6.54 13.74 -37.98
CA ARG A 547 -6.36 13.95 -39.43
C ARG A 547 -7.39 13.08 -40.16
N VAL A 548 -8.11 13.68 -41.10
CA VAL A 548 -9.10 12.95 -41.91
C VAL A 548 -8.70 13.02 -43.37
N GLY A 549 -8.77 11.90 -44.07
CA GLY A 549 -8.56 11.80 -45.50
C GLY A 549 -9.81 11.25 -46.20
N LEU A 550 -9.93 11.50 -47.50
CA LEU A 550 -11.06 11.11 -48.33
C LEU A 550 -10.64 10.21 -49.47
N ILE A 551 -11.28 9.07 -49.58
CA ILE A 551 -11.18 8.12 -50.69
C ILE A 551 -12.54 8.02 -51.37
N SER A 552 -12.58 8.12 -52.67
CA SER A 552 -13.75 7.76 -53.47
C SER A 552 -13.50 6.48 -54.28
N PHE A 553 -14.46 5.59 -54.31
CA PHE A 553 -14.36 4.39 -55.13
C PHE A 553 -15.62 4.19 -55.97
N GLY A 554 -15.44 3.90 -57.25
CA GLY A 554 -16.55 3.69 -58.20
C GLY A 554 -16.01 3.47 -59.60
N GLY A 555 -16.66 2.58 -60.38
CA GLY A 555 -16.19 2.19 -61.72
C GLY A 555 -14.87 1.41 -61.65
N SER A 556 -13.93 1.73 -62.51
CA SER A 556 -12.60 1.11 -62.49
C SER A 556 -11.56 1.89 -61.69
N GLN A 557 -11.96 3.00 -61.08
CA GLN A 557 -11.08 3.98 -60.40
C GLN A 557 -11.34 4.00 -58.89
N VAL A 558 -10.25 4.04 -58.12
CA VAL A 558 -10.25 4.39 -56.74
C VAL A 558 -9.24 5.54 -56.59
N GLU A 559 -9.65 6.62 -55.95
CA GLU A 559 -8.82 7.84 -55.91
C GLU A 559 -8.76 8.36 -54.47
N ILE A 560 -7.57 8.78 -54.05
CA ILE A 560 -7.41 9.60 -52.84
C ILE A 560 -7.78 11.01 -53.26
N GLU A 561 -9.00 11.44 -52.96
CA GLU A 561 -9.48 12.79 -53.27
C GLU A 561 -8.78 13.82 -52.40
N MET A 562 -8.46 13.44 -51.13
CA MET A 562 -7.67 14.23 -50.21
C MET A 562 -6.85 13.34 -49.28
N GLY A 563 -5.57 13.65 -49.08
CA GLY A 563 -4.73 13.03 -48.08
C GLY A 563 -5.14 13.43 -46.67
N LEU A 564 -4.54 12.78 -45.66
CA LEU A 564 -4.80 13.10 -44.24
C LEU A 564 -4.53 14.60 -43.96
N THR A 565 -5.56 15.30 -43.49
CA THR A 565 -5.51 16.74 -43.21
C THR A 565 -6.31 17.09 -41.95
N GLN A 566 -5.94 18.20 -41.31
CA GLN A 566 -6.73 18.86 -40.27
C GLN A 566 -7.48 20.09 -40.84
N ASP A 567 -7.32 20.39 -42.12
CA ASP A 567 -8.05 21.46 -42.83
C ASP A 567 -9.42 20.86 -43.28
N PHE A 568 -10.37 20.87 -42.37
CA PHE A 568 -11.70 20.31 -42.63
C PHE A 568 -12.52 21.15 -43.60
N ASP A 569 -12.22 22.45 -43.73
CA ASP A 569 -12.87 23.31 -44.73
C ASP A 569 -12.48 22.92 -46.18
N GLU A 570 -11.23 22.49 -46.37
CA GLU A 570 -10.76 22.00 -47.65
C GLU A 570 -11.28 20.60 -47.96
N LEU A 571 -11.30 19.75 -46.91
CA LEU A 571 -11.86 18.38 -47.03
C LEU A 571 -13.36 18.39 -47.36
N GLN A 572 -14.14 19.31 -46.78
CA GLN A 572 -15.56 19.47 -47.04
C GLN A 572 -15.81 19.83 -48.51
N LYS A 573 -14.98 20.69 -49.10
CA LYS A 573 -15.04 20.99 -50.55
C LYS A 573 -14.71 19.77 -51.41
N ALA A 574 -13.83 18.88 -50.99
CA ALA A 574 -13.53 17.65 -51.69
C ALA A 574 -14.72 16.70 -51.63
N ILE A 575 -15.39 16.57 -50.47
CA ILE A 575 -16.62 15.76 -50.30
C ILE A 575 -17.72 16.30 -51.23
N GLU A 576 -17.96 17.58 -51.28
CA GLU A 576 -18.99 18.18 -52.17
C GLU A 576 -18.78 17.88 -53.68
N ASN A 577 -17.52 17.66 -54.05
CA ASN A 577 -17.15 17.42 -55.46
C ASN A 577 -17.30 15.94 -55.90
N LEU A 578 -17.60 14.99 -55.00
CA LEU A 578 -17.77 13.60 -55.32
C LEU A 578 -18.88 13.41 -56.38
N ARG A 579 -18.73 12.42 -57.30
CA ARG A 579 -19.66 12.13 -58.38
C ARG A 579 -19.77 10.62 -58.56
N THR A 580 -20.97 10.12 -58.95
CA THR A 580 -21.20 8.72 -59.20
C THR A 580 -20.45 8.17 -60.41
N ARG A 581 -19.94 6.93 -60.33
CA ARG A 581 -19.12 6.22 -61.35
C ARG A 581 -19.38 4.71 -61.25
N GLY A 582 -19.62 4.02 -62.29
CA GLY A 582 -19.61 2.56 -62.57
C GLY A 582 -19.81 1.53 -61.44
N THR A 583 -18.86 0.61 -61.27
CA THR A 583 -18.93 -0.56 -60.35
C THR A 583 -18.34 -0.29 -58.96
N THR A 584 -18.26 -1.27 -58.06
CA THR A 584 -17.89 -1.10 -56.62
C THR A 584 -16.56 -1.77 -56.28
N PRO A 585 -15.41 -1.18 -56.64
CA PRO A 585 -14.07 -1.74 -56.41
C PRO A 585 -13.59 -1.62 -54.97
N MET A 586 -14.33 -2.21 -54.03
CA MET A 586 -14.11 -2.06 -52.56
C MET A 586 -12.76 -2.61 -52.11
N ALA A 587 -12.30 -3.76 -52.62
CA ALA A 587 -10.98 -4.31 -52.32
C ALA A 587 -9.85 -3.30 -52.58
N LYS A 588 -9.92 -2.58 -53.70
CA LYS A 588 -8.92 -1.56 -54.04
C LYS A 588 -9.00 -0.35 -53.14
N ALA A 589 -10.19 0.01 -52.63
CA ALA A 589 -10.36 1.10 -51.70
C ALA A 589 -9.70 0.78 -50.35
N ILE A 590 -9.89 -0.43 -49.83
CA ILE A 590 -9.25 -0.89 -48.59
C ILE A 590 -7.74 -0.95 -48.77
N ALA A 591 -7.22 -1.56 -49.84
CA ALA A 591 -5.83 -1.65 -50.15
C ALA A 591 -5.17 -0.26 -50.25
N LEU A 592 -5.81 0.68 -50.95
CA LEU A 592 -5.29 2.04 -51.10
C LEU A 592 -5.31 2.81 -49.77
N THR A 593 -6.30 2.58 -48.91
CA THR A 593 -6.34 3.13 -47.58
C THR A 593 -5.13 2.65 -46.76
N ARG A 594 -4.91 1.33 -46.71
CA ARG A 594 -3.85 0.68 -45.98
C ARG A 594 -2.45 1.11 -46.46
N GLU A 595 -2.22 1.04 -47.77
CA GLU A 595 -0.89 1.27 -48.37
C GLU A 595 -0.57 2.74 -48.60
N GLY A 596 -1.57 3.60 -48.72
CA GLY A 596 -1.39 4.99 -49.18
C GLY A 596 -1.82 6.08 -48.20
N LEU A 597 -2.65 5.79 -47.23
CA LEU A 597 -3.23 6.80 -46.35
C LEU A 597 -2.97 6.54 -44.87
N LEU A 598 -3.34 5.36 -44.36
CA LEU A 598 -3.20 5.01 -42.93
C LEU A 598 -1.89 4.24 -42.69
N THR A 599 -0.77 4.92 -42.77
CA THR A 599 0.57 4.29 -42.69
C THR A 599 1.35 4.68 -41.42
N ASP A 600 0.78 5.54 -40.58
CA ASP A 600 1.43 6.00 -39.34
C ASP A 600 1.04 5.08 -38.18
N ILE A 601 1.99 4.27 -37.73
CA ILE A 601 1.81 3.31 -36.64
C ILE A 601 1.71 3.95 -35.24
N GLN A 602 1.95 5.26 -35.14
CA GLN A 602 1.87 5.98 -33.86
C GLN A 602 0.48 6.55 -33.59
N ASN A 603 -0.38 6.62 -34.62
CA ASN A 603 -1.74 7.11 -34.49
C ASN A 603 -2.74 5.95 -34.52
N VAL A 604 -3.93 6.19 -33.96
CA VAL A 604 -5.06 5.26 -34.13
C VAL A 604 -5.56 5.39 -35.55
N ASN A 605 -5.52 4.30 -36.31
CA ASN A 605 -5.91 4.26 -37.72
C ASN A 605 -7.33 3.71 -37.86
N VAL A 606 -8.23 4.51 -38.46
CA VAL A 606 -9.64 4.13 -38.65
C VAL A 606 -10.02 4.29 -40.11
N LEU A 607 -10.58 3.23 -40.69
CA LEU A 607 -11.25 3.24 -41.99
C LEU A 607 -12.78 3.24 -41.80
N ILE A 608 -13.43 4.30 -42.21
CA ILE A 608 -14.92 4.31 -42.33
C ILE A 608 -15.28 4.05 -43.77
N LEU A 609 -15.87 2.89 -44.02
CA LEU A 609 -16.27 2.43 -45.35
C LEU A 609 -17.76 2.51 -45.48
N LEU A 610 -18.25 3.31 -46.44
CA LEU A 610 -19.67 3.47 -46.75
C LEU A 610 -19.98 2.92 -48.14
N THR A 611 -20.98 2.04 -48.24
CA THR A 611 -21.44 1.41 -49.51
C THR A 611 -22.92 1.11 -49.50
N ASP A 612 -23.56 1.06 -50.70
CA ASP A 612 -24.93 0.66 -50.95
C ASP A 612 -25.04 -0.66 -51.73
N GLY A 613 -23.90 -1.33 -51.97
CA GLY A 613 -23.86 -2.50 -52.87
C GLY A 613 -22.82 -3.55 -52.51
N TYR A 614 -22.81 -4.60 -53.34
CA TYR A 614 -21.86 -5.68 -53.28
C TYR A 614 -20.50 -5.28 -53.87
N PRO A 615 -19.37 -5.77 -53.30
CA PRO A 615 -18.07 -5.54 -53.91
C PRO A 615 -17.93 -6.25 -55.25
N ASP A 616 -17.08 -5.73 -56.14
CA ASP A 616 -16.78 -6.38 -57.44
C ASP A 616 -16.14 -7.77 -57.28
N ASP A 617 -15.45 -8.02 -56.15
CA ASP A 617 -14.77 -9.28 -55.79
C ASP A 617 -14.80 -9.47 -54.27
N GLU A 618 -15.66 -10.34 -53.78
CA GLU A 618 -15.85 -10.61 -52.33
C GLU A 618 -14.61 -11.20 -51.68
N ASP A 619 -13.98 -12.23 -52.29
CA ASP A 619 -12.83 -12.92 -51.75
C ASP A 619 -11.60 -11.99 -51.58
N THR A 620 -11.35 -11.16 -52.61
CA THR A 620 -10.27 -10.17 -52.57
C THR A 620 -10.54 -9.05 -51.55
N THR A 621 -11.81 -8.64 -51.42
CA THR A 621 -12.20 -7.59 -50.44
C THR A 621 -12.01 -8.06 -49.00
N MET A 622 -12.40 -9.29 -48.68
CA MET A 622 -12.18 -9.87 -47.36
C MET A 622 -10.69 -10.04 -47.07
N THR A 623 -9.89 -10.47 -48.05
CA THR A 623 -8.42 -10.59 -47.88
C THR A 623 -7.78 -9.24 -47.54
N GLU A 624 -8.17 -8.18 -48.24
CA GLU A 624 -7.64 -6.82 -47.94
C GLU A 624 -8.15 -6.27 -46.61
N ALA A 625 -9.36 -6.62 -46.17
CA ALA A 625 -9.87 -6.25 -44.87
C ALA A 625 -9.13 -6.98 -43.74
N GLU A 626 -8.85 -8.28 -43.92
CA GLU A 626 -8.02 -9.02 -42.93
C GLU A 626 -6.62 -8.43 -42.81
N LEU A 627 -5.96 -8.09 -43.92
CA LEU A 627 -4.67 -7.44 -43.93
C LEU A 627 -4.69 -6.08 -43.21
N ALA A 628 -5.75 -5.30 -43.43
CA ALA A 628 -5.90 -4.00 -42.74
C ALA A 628 -6.09 -4.20 -41.24
N LYS A 629 -6.85 -5.20 -40.79
CA LYS A 629 -7.03 -5.55 -39.40
C LYS A 629 -5.70 -6.07 -38.75
N GLU A 630 -4.89 -6.82 -39.50
CA GLU A 630 -3.56 -7.29 -39.07
C GLU A 630 -2.57 -6.11 -38.92
N GLU A 631 -2.77 -5.02 -39.65
CA GLU A 631 -2.00 -3.78 -39.55
C GLU A 631 -2.59 -2.76 -38.57
N ASP A 632 -3.45 -3.20 -37.64
CA ASP A 632 -4.11 -2.37 -36.61
C ASP A 632 -4.97 -1.22 -37.16
N ILE A 633 -5.60 -1.41 -38.33
CA ILE A 633 -6.57 -0.48 -38.89
C ILE A 633 -7.99 -0.96 -38.47
N GLN A 634 -8.68 -0.13 -37.69
CA GLN A 634 -10.07 -0.38 -37.34
C GLN A 634 -10.96 -0.11 -38.55
N ILE A 635 -11.76 -1.07 -38.98
CA ILE A 635 -12.72 -0.93 -40.08
C ILE A 635 -14.13 -0.77 -39.51
N ILE A 636 -14.72 0.38 -39.75
CA ILE A 636 -16.14 0.66 -39.49
C ILE A 636 -16.88 0.58 -40.83
N ALA A 637 -17.80 -0.36 -40.97
CA ALA A 637 -18.56 -0.58 -42.19
C ALA A 637 -19.97 0.02 -42.06
N ILE A 638 -20.41 0.78 -43.05
CA ILE A 638 -21.76 1.35 -43.13
C ILE A 638 -22.42 0.86 -44.41
N GLY A 639 -23.48 0.07 -44.28
CA GLY A 639 -24.28 -0.42 -45.36
C GLY A 639 -25.58 0.38 -45.52
N VAL A 640 -25.91 0.83 -46.75
CA VAL A 640 -27.05 1.70 -47.02
C VAL A 640 -28.07 0.98 -47.93
N GLY A 641 -29.33 0.93 -47.51
CA GLY A 641 -30.44 0.41 -48.28
C GLY A 641 -30.53 -1.12 -48.37
N GLU A 642 -31.55 -1.65 -49.03
CA GLU A 642 -31.79 -3.08 -49.16
C GLU A 642 -30.82 -3.83 -50.11
N GLY A 643 -29.91 -3.10 -50.73
CA GLY A 643 -28.95 -3.63 -51.73
C GLY A 643 -27.68 -4.25 -51.15
N VAL A 644 -27.47 -4.17 -49.83
CA VAL A 644 -26.26 -4.64 -49.17
C VAL A 644 -26.41 -6.01 -48.55
N ASP A 645 -25.33 -6.79 -48.51
CA ASP A 645 -25.22 -7.99 -47.71
C ASP A 645 -24.77 -7.66 -46.31
N SER A 646 -25.69 -7.63 -45.35
CA SER A 646 -25.43 -7.26 -43.96
C SER A 646 -24.48 -8.24 -43.26
N ASP A 647 -24.62 -9.55 -43.52
CA ASP A 647 -23.78 -10.59 -42.93
C ASP A 647 -22.33 -10.43 -43.43
N TYR A 648 -22.15 -10.10 -44.70
CA TYR A 648 -20.84 -9.86 -45.31
C TYR A 648 -20.15 -8.58 -44.76
N LEU A 649 -20.89 -7.47 -44.62
CA LEU A 649 -20.32 -6.22 -44.11
C LEU A 649 -20.04 -6.28 -42.59
N GLU A 650 -20.82 -7.07 -41.84
CA GLU A 650 -20.53 -7.34 -40.43
C GLU A 650 -19.24 -8.13 -40.27
N GLU A 651 -18.97 -9.13 -41.15
CA GLU A 651 -17.68 -9.87 -41.15
C GLU A 651 -16.52 -9.01 -41.62
N LEU A 652 -16.76 -8.08 -42.52
CA LEU A 652 -15.75 -7.14 -43.03
C LEU A 652 -15.35 -6.09 -41.97
N ALA A 653 -16.26 -5.68 -41.08
CA ALA A 653 -16.00 -4.78 -39.98
C ALA A 653 -15.01 -5.37 -38.96
N SER A 654 -14.35 -4.55 -38.16
CA SER A 654 -13.36 -5.03 -37.14
C SER A 654 -14.04 -5.79 -36.02
N THR A 655 -15.22 -5.35 -35.61
CA THR A 655 -16.08 -6.03 -34.63
C THR A 655 -17.54 -5.93 -35.07
N PRO A 656 -18.47 -6.78 -34.57
CA PRO A 656 -19.90 -6.64 -34.86
C PRO A 656 -20.44 -5.25 -34.50
N ASP A 657 -19.90 -4.59 -33.48
CA ASP A 657 -20.30 -3.23 -33.10
C ASP A 657 -19.76 -2.15 -34.04
N ASP A 658 -18.85 -2.48 -34.95
CA ASP A 658 -18.31 -1.60 -35.99
C ASP A 658 -19.11 -1.68 -37.30
N TYR A 659 -20.18 -2.49 -37.36
CA TYR A 659 -21.11 -2.54 -38.49
C TYR A 659 -22.37 -1.73 -38.19
N PHE A 660 -22.73 -0.86 -39.14
CA PHE A 660 -23.94 -0.04 -39.11
C PHE A 660 -24.80 -0.29 -40.36
N PHE A 661 -26.02 -0.70 -40.17
CA PHE A 661 -27.02 -0.79 -41.26
C PHE A 661 -27.94 0.42 -41.21
N VAL A 662 -28.14 1.02 -42.37
CA VAL A 662 -28.99 2.20 -42.58
C VAL A 662 -30.03 1.89 -43.66
N GLU A 663 -31.31 1.79 -43.28
CA GLU A 663 -32.40 1.44 -44.22
C GLU A 663 -32.65 2.53 -45.25
N GLU A 664 -32.62 3.79 -44.84
CA GLU A 664 -32.77 4.98 -45.69
C GLU A 664 -31.59 5.91 -45.53
N SER A 665 -31.03 6.44 -46.62
CA SER A 665 -29.83 7.30 -46.65
C SER A 665 -29.93 8.55 -45.74
N VAL A 666 -31.16 9.04 -45.50
CA VAL A 666 -31.43 10.15 -44.59
C VAL A 666 -30.98 9.86 -43.13
N GLN A 667 -30.85 8.59 -42.77
CA GLN A 667 -30.39 8.18 -41.41
C GLN A 667 -28.83 8.23 -41.26
N LEU A 668 -28.09 8.37 -42.36
CA LEU A 668 -26.63 8.45 -42.36
C LEU A 668 -26.10 9.55 -41.43
N GLU A 669 -26.78 10.69 -41.36
CA GLU A 669 -26.42 11.79 -40.48
C GLU A 669 -26.36 11.36 -39.02
N SER A 670 -27.36 10.64 -38.52
CA SER A 670 -27.38 10.15 -37.13
C SER A 670 -26.32 9.08 -36.90
N THR A 671 -26.06 8.22 -37.90
CA THR A 671 -25.04 7.17 -37.84
C THR A 671 -23.63 7.76 -37.74
N PHE A 672 -23.29 8.69 -38.63
CA PHE A 672 -21.99 9.37 -38.56
C PHE A 672 -21.80 10.19 -37.29
N THR A 673 -22.83 10.80 -36.73
CA THR A 673 -22.78 11.49 -35.44
C THR A 673 -22.50 10.50 -34.31
N THR A 674 -23.11 9.30 -34.35
CA THR A 674 -22.86 8.22 -33.39
C THR A 674 -21.44 7.70 -33.47
N ILE A 675 -20.93 7.49 -34.71
CA ILE A 675 -19.53 7.07 -34.92
C ILE A 675 -18.56 8.12 -34.44
N ALA A 676 -18.78 9.42 -34.76
CA ALA A 676 -17.92 10.51 -34.28
C ALA A 676 -17.88 10.57 -32.75
N SER A 677 -19.04 10.50 -32.08
CA SER A 677 -19.13 10.49 -30.62
C SER A 677 -18.41 9.29 -30.00
N ARG A 678 -18.50 8.12 -30.61
CA ARG A 678 -17.80 6.92 -30.18
C ARG A 678 -16.29 7.07 -30.37
N LEU A 679 -15.83 7.51 -31.52
CA LEU A 679 -14.41 7.73 -31.79
C LEU A 679 -13.80 8.78 -30.86
N VAL A 680 -14.51 9.87 -30.57
CA VAL A 680 -14.08 10.87 -29.56
C VAL A 680 -13.97 10.23 -28.19
N THR A 681 -14.89 9.34 -27.79
CA THR A 681 -14.83 8.60 -26.52
C THR A 681 -13.68 7.59 -26.51
N GLU A 682 -13.40 6.93 -27.61
CA GLU A 682 -12.31 5.96 -27.78
C GLU A 682 -10.94 6.67 -27.87
N SER A 683 -10.83 7.86 -28.48
CA SER A 683 -9.60 8.66 -28.49
C SER A 683 -9.27 9.28 -27.15
N SER A 684 -10.27 9.50 -26.31
CA SER A 684 -10.11 10.04 -24.96
C SER A 684 -9.55 9.01 -23.93
N GLY A 685 -9.11 7.86 -24.37
CA GLY A 685 -8.73 6.71 -23.58
C GLY A 685 -7.29 6.64 -23.09
N HIS A 686 -6.58 7.75 -22.77
CA HIS A 686 -5.41 7.70 -21.91
C HIS A 686 -5.76 8.23 -20.52
N ALA A 687 -6.53 7.45 -19.79
CA ALA A 687 -6.53 7.53 -18.34
C ALA A 687 -5.13 7.15 -17.83
N ALA A 688 -4.53 7.98 -16.99
CA ALA A 688 -3.34 7.62 -16.26
C ALA A 688 -3.50 6.19 -15.74
N GLY A 689 -2.66 5.31 -16.23
CA GLY A 689 -2.41 3.93 -15.98
C GLY A 689 -3.09 3.19 -14.85
N ILE A 690 -4.40 3.25 -14.66
CA ILE A 690 -5.12 2.41 -13.72
C ILE A 690 -5.89 1.31 -14.48
N MET A 691 -5.91 0.12 -13.89
CA MET A 691 -6.58 -1.03 -14.47
C MET A 691 -8.05 -1.07 -14.05
N ARG A 692 -8.91 -1.55 -14.95
CA ARG A 692 -10.32 -1.88 -14.68
C ARG A 692 -10.45 -3.31 -14.16
N ARG A 693 -11.29 -3.50 -13.17
CA ARG A 693 -11.58 -4.83 -12.64
C ARG A 693 -12.77 -5.46 -13.33
#